data_16a890b1ea2de445c03ae0bd0d7de839
#
_entry.id   16a890b1ea2de445c03ae0bd0d7de839
#
_cell.length_a   1.000
_cell.length_b   1.000
_cell.length_c   1.000
_cell.angle_alpha   90.00
_cell.angle_beta   90.00
_cell.angle_gamma   90.00
#
_symmetry.space_group_name_H-M   'P 1'
#
loop_
_entity.id
_entity.type
_entity.pdbx_description
1 polymer ?
#
loop_
_entity_poly.entity_id
_entity_poly.type
_entity_poly.pdbx_seq_one_letter_code
_entity_poly.pdbx_strand_id
1 'polypeptide(L)'
;MRRCEDLEVCETAQEFLQYLPVCPSCCKGKQAKHKYIDVTACFDTETTNTQEIGYIWSYQINVGGLNAVVRTYPQFVAILQGLVTAWGINSGKRLKIHVHNLGYETYYLAQLLQESFCVKSIMFTSSHKVLSLKLENGIEFYDSLKLFQKSLAGATKGCPHAKAVGDLDYKAYHDARTPLTDEEYRYIVYDVQGLFEAIERLKADGGYNSATLPITNTARVLKAVNNKVHKAKGWNALMHKLALPPDCLKLAYKCMAGGDTHGNRYKMGKTYRNCNSYDFKSAHPSQMLTKKYPMSPPQYIGDCTEDDLWTLIDGGYGWIGHVAMTDVNVLHDNPDPTVSKSKCSYIQSPIRADNGRVLSTPGMAVYMDSNDWQRFCDGYDWGDTLATDVWAFRLAYLPAAFRAAVKGYFEQKESLPKDSPDYIFAKICVNTIFGACAQKTVRDEYEYSMAELLEVTKTGWESKIDTMTDKQVIASQTKPSKLPFLWGLWTASCSRLELWHLIKAVGWDKAIYWDTDSCKYIGDRPSAVEDYNRRQRELVRERDAIVINRKREESYIGVAEDEHPGDAYGYREFRALHAKCYAYRDADGELQVTIAGVRKEEGRKALCDNINLLQDGFAISPAGGNKLWYHPAPVDWSDPDTPTASWIYMEDRDYKVRYTDLITAIESMEIWEGEQNLAG
;
A
#
# COMPACT_ATOMS: atom_id res chain seq x y z
N MET A 1 39.67 -8.15 -11.57
CA MET A 1 38.24 -8.10 -11.96
C MET A 1 37.80 -9.43 -12.56
N ARG A 2 36.63 -9.92 -12.19
CA ARG A 2 35.99 -11.10 -12.77
C ARG A 2 35.02 -10.69 -13.86
N ARG A 3 34.97 -11.44 -14.94
CA ARG A 3 33.98 -11.20 -16.01
C ARG A 3 32.68 -11.96 -15.68
N CYS A 4 31.57 -11.23 -15.74
CA CYS A 4 30.23 -11.77 -15.59
C CYS A 4 29.43 -11.42 -16.86
N GLU A 5 29.36 -12.34 -17.81
CA GLU A 5 28.85 -12.13 -19.17
C GLU A 5 29.57 -10.95 -19.88
N ASP A 6 28.86 -9.83 -20.11
CA ASP A 6 29.40 -8.60 -20.70
C ASP A 6 29.86 -7.56 -19.67
N LEU A 7 29.72 -7.87 -18.36
CA LEU A 7 30.11 -6.99 -17.26
C LEU A 7 31.49 -7.33 -16.70
N GLU A 8 32.25 -6.33 -16.34
CA GLU A 8 33.46 -6.43 -15.54
C GLU A 8 33.13 -6.08 -14.07
N VAL A 9 33.49 -6.96 -13.15
CA VAL A 9 33.15 -6.84 -11.72
C VAL A 9 34.40 -6.89 -10.88
N CYS A 10 34.57 -5.88 -10.03
CA CYS A 10 35.65 -5.83 -9.04
C CYS A 10 35.39 -6.82 -7.91
N GLU A 11 36.39 -7.61 -7.52
CA GLU A 11 36.26 -8.58 -6.41
C GLU A 11 36.92 -8.08 -5.12
N THR A 12 37.57 -6.93 -5.17
CA THR A 12 38.20 -6.28 -4.01
C THR A 12 37.90 -4.79 -3.95
N ALA A 13 37.94 -4.24 -2.75
CA ALA A 13 37.83 -2.78 -2.57
C ALA A 13 38.96 -2.01 -3.30
N GLN A 14 40.19 -2.58 -3.33
CA GLN A 14 41.30 -1.98 -4.03
C GLN A 14 41.07 -1.88 -5.54
N GLU A 15 40.60 -2.95 -6.16
CA GLU A 15 40.23 -2.91 -7.59
C GLU A 15 39.15 -1.87 -7.83
N PHE A 16 38.07 -1.87 -7.05
CA PHE A 16 36.99 -0.90 -7.18
C PHE A 16 37.49 0.54 -7.12
N LEU A 17 38.33 0.87 -6.16
CA LEU A 17 38.88 2.22 -6.01
C LEU A 17 39.86 2.59 -7.11
N GLN A 18 40.60 1.62 -7.66
CA GLN A 18 41.49 1.82 -8.82
C GLN A 18 40.73 2.21 -10.07
N TYR A 19 39.57 1.62 -10.31
CA TYR A 19 38.72 1.87 -11.49
C TYR A 19 37.60 2.89 -11.23
N LEU A 20 37.55 3.45 -10.02
CA LEU A 20 36.54 4.45 -9.69
C LEU A 20 36.68 5.68 -10.60
N PRO A 21 35.61 6.10 -11.31
CA PRO A 21 35.67 7.25 -12.19
C PRO A 21 35.93 8.54 -11.41
N VAL A 22 36.41 9.57 -12.10
CA VAL A 22 36.52 10.92 -11.55
C VAL A 22 35.14 11.34 -11.01
N CYS A 23 35.16 12.05 -9.85
CA CYS A 23 33.94 12.48 -9.19
C CYS A 23 33.00 13.21 -10.18
N PRO A 24 31.80 12.71 -10.40
CA PRO A 24 30.82 13.38 -11.27
C PRO A 24 30.41 14.76 -10.75
N SER A 25 29.83 15.57 -11.64
CA SER A 25 29.29 16.87 -11.26
C SER A 25 28.26 16.76 -10.14
N CYS A 26 28.10 17.83 -9.37
CA CYS A 26 27.08 17.88 -8.32
C CYS A 26 25.80 18.55 -8.82
N CYS A 27 24.66 18.03 -8.40
CA CYS A 27 23.35 18.63 -8.61
C CYS A 27 22.75 19.09 -7.27
N LYS A 28 21.81 20.03 -7.35
CA LYS A 28 21.12 20.57 -6.16
C LYS A 28 19.61 20.71 -6.42
N GLY A 29 18.79 20.31 -5.47
CA GLY A 29 17.37 20.64 -5.48
C GLY A 29 17.14 22.13 -5.20
N LYS A 30 16.05 22.71 -5.71
CA LYS A 30 15.76 24.15 -5.65
C LYS A 30 15.85 24.77 -4.23
N GLN A 31 15.53 23.98 -3.19
CA GLN A 31 15.53 24.45 -1.80
C GLN A 31 16.47 23.63 -0.90
N ALA A 32 17.32 22.77 -1.50
CA ALA A 32 18.20 21.90 -0.71
C ALA A 32 19.36 22.69 -0.08
N LYS A 33 19.66 22.38 1.18
CA LYS A 33 20.83 22.96 1.90
C LYS A 33 22.16 22.37 1.44
N HIS A 34 22.14 21.16 0.84
CA HIS A 34 23.31 20.39 0.40
C HIS A 34 23.20 20.00 -1.07
N LYS A 35 24.34 19.60 -1.65
CA LYS A 35 24.44 19.09 -3.03
C LYS A 35 24.52 17.57 -3.01
N TYR A 36 24.11 16.93 -4.09
CA TYR A 36 24.31 15.51 -4.34
C TYR A 36 25.27 15.32 -5.51
N ILE A 37 26.15 14.34 -5.44
CA ILE A 37 26.89 13.86 -6.59
C ILE A 37 25.90 13.27 -7.58
N ASP A 38 25.92 13.70 -8.83
CA ASP A 38 24.94 13.26 -9.83
C ASP A 38 25.39 11.96 -10.49
N VAL A 39 25.25 10.90 -9.72
CA VAL A 39 25.54 9.52 -10.11
C VAL A 39 24.45 8.62 -9.54
N THR A 40 24.13 7.55 -10.22
CA THR A 40 23.33 6.46 -9.64
C THR A 40 24.28 5.48 -8.96
N ALA A 41 24.00 5.20 -7.70
CA ALA A 41 24.65 4.14 -6.96
C ALA A 41 23.58 3.20 -6.37
N CYS A 42 23.86 1.89 -6.42
CA CYS A 42 22.98 0.83 -5.94
C CYS A 42 23.75 -0.12 -5.04
N PHE A 43 23.08 -0.70 -4.08
CA PHE A 43 23.66 -1.62 -3.11
C PHE A 43 22.67 -2.73 -2.77
N ASP A 44 23.18 -3.92 -2.55
CA ASP A 44 22.42 -5.09 -2.07
C ASP A 44 23.32 -6.01 -1.26
N THR A 45 22.74 -6.96 -0.53
CA THR A 45 23.47 -7.95 0.29
C THR A 45 22.89 -9.33 0.15
N GLU A 46 23.77 -10.35 0.30
CA GLU A 46 23.34 -11.72 0.51
C GLU A 46 23.64 -12.16 1.93
N THR A 47 22.69 -12.85 2.54
CA THR A 47 22.75 -13.29 3.93
C THR A 47 22.61 -14.80 4.04
N THR A 48 23.23 -15.38 5.08
CA THR A 48 23.00 -16.79 5.39
C THR A 48 21.65 -16.98 6.07
N ASN A 49 20.96 -18.06 5.72
CA ASN A 49 19.66 -18.45 6.27
C ASN A 49 19.77 -19.59 7.29
N THR A 50 20.91 -19.74 7.95
CA THR A 50 21.05 -20.73 9.02
C THR A 50 20.12 -20.40 10.19
N GLN A 51 19.61 -21.41 10.88
CA GLN A 51 18.53 -21.30 11.87
C GLN A 51 18.87 -20.52 13.14
N GLU A 52 20.14 -20.18 13.39
CA GLU A 52 20.54 -19.60 14.67
C GLU A 52 21.12 -18.19 14.58
N ILE A 53 21.93 -17.88 13.58
CA ILE A 53 22.55 -16.55 13.42
C ILE A 53 22.65 -16.21 11.95
N GLY A 54 21.97 -15.13 11.53
CA GLY A 54 22.11 -14.58 10.20
C GLY A 54 23.23 -13.55 10.13
N TYR A 55 24.10 -13.66 9.13
CA TYR A 55 25.12 -12.66 8.81
C TYR A 55 25.22 -12.43 7.31
N ILE A 56 25.81 -11.30 6.93
CA ILE A 56 26.03 -10.96 5.53
C ILE A 56 27.32 -11.66 5.06
N TRP A 57 27.25 -12.39 3.97
CA TRP A 57 28.39 -13.05 3.37
C TRP A 57 28.79 -12.47 2.00
N SER A 58 27.98 -11.54 1.44
CA SER A 58 28.29 -10.83 0.19
C SER A 58 27.68 -9.44 0.19
N TYR A 59 28.46 -8.48 -0.27
CA TYR A 59 28.11 -7.06 -0.41
C TYR A 59 28.29 -6.66 -1.85
N GLN A 60 27.20 -6.31 -2.55
CA GLN A 60 27.22 -5.92 -3.95
C GLN A 60 26.99 -4.40 -4.05
N ILE A 61 27.83 -3.73 -4.81
CA ILE A 61 27.66 -2.30 -5.04
C ILE A 61 27.88 -1.96 -6.51
N ASN A 62 27.03 -1.12 -7.06
CA ASN A 62 27.20 -0.48 -8.37
C ASN A 62 27.32 1.04 -8.17
N VAL A 63 28.30 1.67 -8.76
CA VAL A 63 28.44 3.13 -8.74
C VAL A 63 28.75 3.63 -10.12
N GLY A 64 27.75 4.24 -10.78
CA GLY A 64 27.89 4.79 -12.13
C GLY A 64 28.20 3.73 -13.20
N GLY A 65 27.76 2.50 -13.01
CA GLY A 65 27.99 1.36 -13.90
C GLY A 65 29.22 0.51 -13.52
N LEU A 66 30.08 0.95 -12.59
CA LEU A 66 31.16 0.12 -12.05
C LEU A 66 30.60 -0.80 -10.96
N ASN A 67 30.70 -2.12 -11.18
CA ASN A 67 30.24 -3.13 -10.25
C ASN A 67 31.36 -3.66 -9.35
N ALA A 68 31.05 -3.91 -8.09
CA ALA A 68 31.88 -4.69 -7.19
C ALA A 68 31.05 -5.69 -6.38
N VAL A 69 31.64 -6.87 -6.16
CA VAL A 69 31.15 -7.89 -5.23
C VAL A 69 32.26 -8.21 -4.26
N VAL A 70 32.11 -7.80 -3.02
CA VAL A 70 33.05 -8.07 -1.95
C VAL A 70 32.44 -8.98 -0.89
N ARG A 71 33.27 -9.84 -0.29
CA ARG A 71 32.79 -10.96 0.53
C ARG A 71 32.94 -10.69 2.04
N THR A 72 33.55 -9.58 2.42
CA THR A 72 33.80 -9.26 3.83
C THR A 72 33.39 -7.84 4.17
N TYR A 73 32.97 -7.63 5.42
CA TYR A 73 32.59 -6.31 5.92
C TYR A 73 33.71 -5.27 5.84
N PRO A 74 34.97 -5.58 6.20
CA PRO A 74 36.07 -4.63 6.05
C PRO A 74 36.27 -4.14 4.60
N GLN A 75 36.08 -4.98 3.60
CA GLN A 75 36.16 -4.57 2.21
C GLN A 75 35.01 -3.62 1.82
N PHE A 76 33.80 -3.90 2.29
CA PHE A 76 32.66 -2.99 2.09
C PHE A 76 32.91 -1.63 2.75
N VAL A 77 33.39 -1.61 3.98
CA VAL A 77 33.79 -0.36 4.68
C VAL A 77 34.88 0.38 3.90
N ALA A 78 35.89 -0.32 3.38
CA ALA A 78 36.94 0.28 2.58
C ALA A 78 36.42 0.93 1.29
N ILE A 79 35.44 0.32 0.63
CA ILE A 79 34.75 0.94 -0.55
C ILE A 79 34.07 2.25 -0.12
N LEU A 80 33.28 2.24 0.95
CA LEU A 80 32.57 3.44 1.39
C LEU A 80 33.53 4.55 1.83
N GLN A 81 34.61 4.25 2.58
CA GLN A 81 35.64 5.19 2.97
C GLN A 81 36.41 5.74 1.75
N GLY A 82 36.70 4.87 0.80
CA GLY A 82 37.35 5.23 -0.45
C GLY A 82 36.53 6.20 -1.27
N LEU A 83 35.20 5.97 -1.39
CA LEU A 83 34.27 6.89 -2.03
C LEU A 83 34.24 8.26 -1.33
N VAL A 84 34.18 8.26 0.00
CA VAL A 84 34.21 9.49 0.80
C VAL A 84 35.48 10.28 0.51
N THR A 85 36.64 9.62 0.52
CA THR A 85 37.93 10.24 0.29
C THR A 85 38.11 10.71 -1.15
N ALA A 86 37.91 9.83 -2.13
CA ALA A 86 38.14 10.11 -3.53
C ALA A 86 37.22 11.20 -4.09
N TRP A 87 35.97 11.22 -3.64
CA TRP A 87 34.98 12.17 -4.13
C TRP A 87 34.72 13.35 -3.18
N GLY A 88 35.38 13.40 -2.00
CA GLY A 88 35.20 14.45 -1.03
C GLY A 88 33.77 14.55 -0.51
N ILE A 89 33.14 13.39 -0.22
CA ILE A 89 31.79 13.32 0.32
C ILE A 89 31.80 13.86 1.76
N ASN A 90 30.78 14.62 2.12
CA ASN A 90 30.60 15.20 3.44
C ASN A 90 29.15 15.66 3.67
N SER A 91 28.84 16.27 4.80
CA SER A 91 27.49 16.75 5.14
C SER A 91 26.89 17.74 4.11
N GLY A 92 27.72 18.47 3.36
CA GLY A 92 27.30 19.44 2.33
C GLY A 92 27.31 18.86 0.91
N LYS A 93 28.11 17.81 0.66
CA LYS A 93 28.26 17.11 -0.62
C LYS A 93 28.02 15.63 -0.41
N ARG A 94 26.84 15.14 -0.77
CA ARG A 94 26.32 13.82 -0.39
C ARG A 94 26.24 12.86 -1.56
N LEU A 95 26.26 11.56 -1.25
CA LEU A 95 26.02 10.47 -2.18
C LEU A 95 24.75 9.72 -1.78
N LYS A 96 23.83 9.50 -2.73
CA LYS A 96 22.69 8.60 -2.58
C LYS A 96 23.01 7.22 -3.10
N ILE A 97 22.74 6.21 -2.28
CA ILE A 97 22.84 4.80 -2.65
C ILE A 97 21.42 4.20 -2.55
N HIS A 98 20.96 3.56 -3.60
CA HIS A 98 19.64 2.94 -3.67
C HIS A 98 19.74 1.46 -3.29
N VAL A 99 18.84 1.01 -2.43
CA VAL A 99 18.72 -0.37 -1.94
C VAL A 99 17.29 -0.84 -2.20
N HIS A 100 17.10 -2.07 -2.65
CA HIS A 100 15.75 -2.56 -2.88
C HIS A 100 15.24 -3.37 -1.69
N ASN A 101 14.36 -2.76 -0.87
CA ASN A 101 13.89 -3.24 0.43
C ASN A 101 14.88 -2.97 1.58
N LEU A 102 15.37 -1.75 1.65
CA LEU A 102 16.34 -1.28 2.66
C LEU A 102 16.04 -1.70 4.11
N GLY A 103 14.78 -1.97 4.43
CA GLY A 103 14.39 -2.46 5.75
C GLY A 103 15.08 -3.78 6.13
N TYR A 104 15.36 -4.64 5.16
CA TYR A 104 16.05 -5.90 5.37
C TYR A 104 17.53 -5.65 5.73
N GLU A 105 18.23 -4.90 4.90
CA GLU A 105 19.64 -4.57 5.13
C GLU A 105 19.86 -3.78 6.42
N THR A 106 18.88 -2.95 6.81
CA THR A 106 19.00 -2.15 8.05
C THR A 106 19.12 -3.02 9.28
N TYR A 107 18.45 -4.17 9.35
CA TYR A 107 18.57 -5.08 10.49
C TYR A 107 20.00 -5.61 10.67
N TYR A 108 20.69 -5.88 9.58
CA TYR A 108 22.07 -6.39 9.61
C TYR A 108 23.11 -5.28 9.72
N LEU A 109 22.88 -4.13 9.10
CA LEU A 109 23.92 -3.13 8.88
C LEU A 109 23.86 -1.93 9.82
N ALA A 110 22.71 -1.59 10.41
CA ALA A 110 22.58 -0.31 11.12
C ALA A 110 23.58 -0.17 12.27
N GLN A 111 23.78 -1.20 13.09
CA GLN A 111 24.74 -1.18 14.20
C GLN A 111 26.20 -1.21 13.70
N LEU A 112 26.50 -2.03 12.70
CA LEU A 112 27.82 -2.07 12.07
C LEU A 112 28.21 -0.71 11.47
N LEU A 113 27.26 -0.07 10.78
CA LEU A 113 27.46 1.28 10.24
C LEU A 113 27.52 2.35 11.32
N GLN A 114 26.84 2.15 12.46
CA GLN A 114 26.95 3.04 13.60
C GLN A 114 28.39 3.06 14.13
N GLU A 115 29.02 1.90 14.30
CA GLU A 115 30.37 1.80 14.80
C GLU A 115 31.43 2.31 13.79
N SER A 116 31.21 2.03 12.48
CA SER A 116 32.18 2.39 11.44
C SER A 116 32.09 3.84 10.96
N PHE A 117 30.88 4.45 10.97
CA PHE A 117 30.62 5.74 10.30
C PHE A 117 29.72 6.70 11.08
N CYS A 118 29.16 6.31 12.20
CA CYS A 118 28.08 7.00 12.92
C CYS A 118 26.82 7.21 12.07
N VAL A 119 25.72 6.59 12.49
CA VAL A 119 24.43 6.75 11.86
C VAL A 119 23.77 8.06 12.32
N LYS A 120 23.56 8.96 11.39
CA LYS A 120 22.94 10.26 11.63
C LYS A 120 21.43 10.17 11.86
N SER A 121 20.74 9.39 11.06
CA SER A 121 19.29 9.22 11.16
C SER A 121 18.79 8.04 10.33
N ILE A 122 17.76 7.39 10.84
CA ILE A 122 16.98 6.40 10.11
C ILE A 122 15.54 6.91 10.00
N MET A 123 14.97 6.94 8.80
CA MET A 123 13.61 7.38 8.56
C MET A 123 12.71 6.19 8.28
N PHE A 124 11.59 6.11 9.00
CA PHE A 124 10.60 5.05 8.86
C PHE A 124 9.29 5.58 8.28
N THR A 125 8.58 4.72 7.57
CA THR A 125 7.19 4.96 7.16
C THR A 125 6.18 4.24 8.05
N SER A 126 6.63 3.20 8.76
CA SER A 126 5.95 2.46 9.83
C SER A 126 7.01 1.72 10.63
N SER A 127 6.67 1.10 11.75
CA SER A 127 7.59 0.43 12.67
C SER A 127 8.65 -0.49 12.04
N HIS A 128 8.36 -1.04 10.85
CA HIS A 128 9.25 -2.01 10.18
C HIS A 128 9.61 -1.63 8.73
N LYS A 129 9.32 -0.40 8.30
CA LYS A 129 9.51 0.01 6.90
C LYS A 129 10.44 1.20 6.83
N VAL A 130 11.73 0.92 6.68
CA VAL A 130 12.78 1.93 6.50
C VAL A 130 12.63 2.59 5.14
N LEU A 131 12.72 3.89 5.09
CA LEU A 131 12.74 4.68 3.86
C LEU A 131 14.15 5.20 3.54
N SER A 132 14.93 5.56 4.56
CA SER A 132 16.32 5.97 4.39
C SER A 132 17.13 5.75 5.67
N LEU A 133 18.41 5.43 5.50
CA LEU A 133 19.44 5.43 6.52
C LEU A 133 20.55 6.38 6.09
N LYS A 134 20.96 7.30 6.96
CA LYS A 134 21.93 8.34 6.64
C LYS A 134 23.09 8.30 7.59
N LEU A 135 24.30 8.39 7.05
CA LEU A 135 25.54 8.46 7.80
C LEU A 135 26.00 9.91 7.99
N GLU A 136 26.80 10.16 9.04
CA GLU A 136 27.39 11.48 9.30
C GLU A 136 28.34 11.92 8.19
N ASN A 137 29.05 10.97 7.57
CA ASN A 137 29.99 11.24 6.48
C ASN A 137 29.36 11.74 5.17
N GLY A 138 28.02 11.71 5.05
CA GLY A 138 27.29 12.19 3.87
C GLY A 138 26.81 11.10 2.91
N ILE A 139 27.05 9.83 3.19
CA ILE A 139 26.43 8.72 2.46
C ILE A 139 25.00 8.54 2.97
N GLU A 140 24.06 8.37 2.06
CA GLU A 140 22.63 8.20 2.36
C GLU A 140 22.06 7.00 1.57
N PHE A 141 21.54 6.00 2.27
CA PHE A 141 20.83 4.85 1.67
C PHE A 141 19.34 5.15 1.59
N TYR A 142 18.72 4.79 0.45
CA TYR A 142 17.28 5.00 0.17
C TYR A 142 16.61 3.75 -0.37
N ASP A 143 15.40 3.46 0.13
CA ASP A 143 14.60 2.31 -0.30
C ASP A 143 13.98 2.54 -1.68
N SER A 144 14.45 1.82 -2.68
CA SER A 144 13.92 1.84 -4.05
C SER A 144 12.62 1.04 -4.21
N LEU A 145 12.30 0.12 -3.29
CA LEU A 145 11.00 -0.58 -3.29
C LEU A 145 9.83 0.40 -3.18
N LYS A 146 9.98 1.48 -2.41
CA LYS A 146 8.97 2.55 -2.30
C LYS A 146 8.87 3.41 -3.56
N LEU A 147 9.93 3.47 -4.34
CA LEU A 147 9.96 4.20 -5.61
C LEU A 147 9.28 3.40 -6.73
N PHE A 148 9.56 2.09 -6.82
CA PHE A 148 9.02 1.23 -7.87
C PHE A 148 7.67 0.60 -7.51
N GLN A 149 7.42 0.32 -6.24
CA GLN A 149 6.24 -0.41 -5.73
C GLN A 149 6.05 -1.80 -6.37
N LYS A 150 7.16 -2.47 -6.66
CA LYS A 150 7.24 -3.79 -7.29
C LYS A 150 8.41 -4.54 -6.68
N SER A 151 8.45 -5.87 -6.83
CA SER A 151 9.65 -6.65 -6.58
C SER A 151 10.80 -6.20 -7.48
N LEU A 152 12.04 -6.52 -7.13
CA LEU A 152 13.21 -6.17 -7.95
C LEU A 152 13.09 -6.74 -9.37
N ALA A 153 12.69 -8.00 -9.51
CA ALA A 153 12.40 -8.60 -10.82
C ALA A 153 11.33 -7.82 -11.63
N GLY A 154 10.31 -7.30 -10.94
CA GLY A 154 9.30 -6.44 -11.58
C GLY A 154 9.79 -5.05 -11.93
N ALA A 155 10.70 -4.48 -11.14
CA ALA A 155 11.30 -3.17 -11.38
C ALA A 155 12.31 -3.19 -12.51
N THR A 156 13.10 -4.27 -12.64
CA THR A 156 14.15 -4.46 -13.64
C THR A 156 13.63 -5.07 -14.93
N LYS A 157 12.37 -5.50 -14.99
CA LYS A 157 11.78 -6.07 -16.21
C LYS A 157 11.98 -5.15 -17.42
N GLY A 158 12.61 -5.70 -18.48
CA GLY A 158 12.95 -4.95 -19.69
C GLY A 158 14.24 -4.14 -19.59
N CYS A 159 15.03 -4.31 -18.52
CA CYS A 159 16.42 -3.89 -18.48
C CYS A 159 17.31 -4.97 -19.12
N PRO A 160 18.50 -4.60 -19.67
CA PRO A 160 19.44 -5.59 -20.21
C PRO A 160 19.84 -6.66 -19.20
N HIS A 161 20.11 -6.27 -17.94
CA HIS A 161 20.49 -7.16 -16.85
C HIS A 161 19.34 -7.25 -15.82
N ALA A 162 18.17 -7.71 -16.29
CA ALA A 162 17.03 -7.92 -15.38
C ALA A 162 17.37 -8.99 -14.33
N LYS A 163 16.83 -8.78 -13.08
CA LYS A 163 17.07 -9.74 -11.99
C LYS A 163 16.78 -11.17 -12.42
N ALA A 164 17.75 -12.04 -12.26
CA ALA A 164 17.60 -13.47 -12.42
C ALA A 164 16.67 -14.04 -11.31
N VAL A 165 15.98 -15.13 -11.59
CA VAL A 165 15.04 -15.76 -10.66
C VAL A 165 15.36 -17.24 -10.56
N GLY A 166 15.64 -17.71 -9.34
CA GLY A 166 15.84 -19.13 -9.06
C GLY A 166 17.28 -19.62 -9.13
N ASP A 167 18.25 -18.76 -9.41
CA ASP A 167 19.66 -19.12 -9.58
C ASP A 167 20.44 -19.21 -8.26
N LEU A 168 19.89 -18.78 -7.13
CA LEU A 168 20.47 -18.88 -5.80
C LEU A 168 19.63 -19.81 -4.90
N ASP A 169 20.27 -20.85 -4.36
CA ASP A 169 19.62 -21.69 -3.35
C ASP A 169 19.78 -21.07 -1.95
N TYR A 170 18.75 -20.39 -1.50
CA TYR A 170 18.70 -19.77 -0.17
C TYR A 170 18.73 -20.77 1.00
N LYS A 171 18.59 -22.07 0.74
CA LYS A 171 18.68 -23.11 1.76
C LYS A 171 20.09 -23.69 1.87
N ALA A 172 20.93 -23.44 0.88
CA ALA A 172 22.32 -23.82 0.93
C ALA A 172 23.10 -22.91 1.91
N TYR A 173 24.04 -23.51 2.61
CA TYR A 173 24.95 -22.74 3.48
C TYR A 173 25.93 -21.96 2.62
N HIS A 174 26.00 -20.66 2.85
CA HIS A 174 27.00 -19.76 2.28
C HIS A 174 27.70 -18.96 3.37
N ASP A 175 28.99 -18.80 3.22
CA ASP A 175 29.83 -17.89 4.01
C ASP A 175 30.74 -17.07 3.08
N ALA A 176 31.57 -16.20 3.64
CA ALA A 176 32.49 -15.35 2.89
C ALA A 176 33.49 -16.13 2.04
N ARG A 177 33.72 -17.40 2.33
CA ARG A 177 34.71 -18.29 1.66
C ARG A 177 34.07 -19.29 0.71
N THR A 178 32.78 -19.48 0.77
CA THR A 178 32.06 -20.40 -0.11
C THR A 178 32.26 -19.97 -1.58
N PRO A 179 32.82 -20.85 -2.45
CA PRO A 179 32.92 -20.55 -3.88
C PRO A 179 31.52 -20.38 -4.49
N LEU A 180 31.34 -19.39 -5.34
CA LEU A 180 30.09 -19.15 -6.06
C LEU A 180 30.19 -19.78 -7.44
N THR A 181 29.11 -20.43 -7.87
CA THR A 181 28.91 -20.81 -9.27
C THR A 181 28.77 -19.57 -10.15
N ASP A 182 28.85 -19.73 -11.46
CA ASP A 182 28.68 -18.58 -12.37
C ASP A 182 27.22 -18.08 -12.37
N GLU A 183 26.25 -18.98 -12.15
CA GLU A 183 24.82 -18.64 -12.01
C GLU A 183 24.57 -17.82 -10.73
N GLU A 184 25.09 -18.26 -9.59
CA GLU A 184 24.98 -17.52 -8.31
C GLU A 184 25.68 -16.17 -8.40
N TYR A 185 26.87 -16.13 -9.01
CA TYR A 185 27.60 -14.88 -9.20
C TYR A 185 26.84 -13.91 -10.11
N ARG A 186 26.27 -14.39 -11.20
CA ARG A 186 25.40 -13.60 -12.09
C ARG A 186 24.18 -13.08 -11.33
N TYR A 187 23.54 -13.92 -10.52
CA TYR A 187 22.39 -13.55 -9.71
C TYR A 187 22.69 -12.33 -8.85
N ILE A 188 23.76 -12.35 -8.06
CA ILE A 188 24.11 -11.25 -7.14
C ILE A 188 24.58 -9.99 -7.86
N VAL A 189 25.25 -10.10 -9.00
CA VAL A 189 25.66 -8.94 -9.81
C VAL A 189 24.45 -8.28 -10.45
N TYR A 190 23.49 -9.07 -10.95
CA TYR A 190 22.30 -8.57 -11.63
C TYR A 190 21.35 -7.84 -10.68
N ASP A 191 21.40 -8.09 -9.37
CA ASP A 191 20.58 -7.37 -8.38
C ASP A 191 20.96 -5.87 -8.34
N VAL A 192 22.24 -5.54 -8.35
CA VAL A 192 22.68 -4.13 -8.33
C VAL A 192 22.78 -3.51 -9.72
N GLN A 193 23.17 -4.29 -10.75
CA GLN A 193 23.24 -3.79 -12.11
C GLN A 193 21.84 -3.52 -12.69
N GLY A 194 20.91 -4.45 -12.52
CA GLY A 194 19.52 -4.27 -12.97
C GLY A 194 18.84 -3.10 -12.24
N LEU A 195 19.08 -2.96 -10.94
CA LEU A 195 18.56 -1.81 -10.18
C LEU A 195 19.15 -0.48 -10.69
N PHE A 196 20.46 -0.44 -10.98
CA PHE A 196 21.12 0.71 -11.58
C PHE A 196 20.44 1.11 -12.90
N GLU A 197 20.25 0.17 -13.81
CA GLU A 197 19.60 0.40 -15.11
C GLU A 197 18.15 0.87 -14.97
N ALA A 198 17.39 0.28 -14.06
CA ALA A 198 16.01 0.67 -13.78
C ALA A 198 15.92 2.13 -13.26
N ILE A 199 16.85 2.54 -12.38
CA ILE A 199 16.90 3.91 -11.86
C ILE A 199 17.37 4.89 -12.95
N GLU A 200 18.37 4.55 -13.76
CA GLU A 200 18.82 5.39 -14.87
C GLU A 200 17.69 5.60 -15.89
N ARG A 201 16.95 4.55 -16.26
CA ARG A 201 15.75 4.67 -17.09
C ARG A 201 14.73 5.62 -16.47
N LEU A 202 14.45 5.48 -15.19
CA LEU A 202 13.50 6.35 -14.49
C LEU A 202 13.97 7.81 -14.43
N LYS A 203 15.28 8.04 -14.27
CA LYS A 203 15.88 9.38 -14.31
C LYS A 203 15.73 10.00 -15.70
N ALA A 204 16.03 9.25 -16.76
CA ALA A 204 15.91 9.68 -18.13
C ALA A 204 14.45 10.02 -18.51
N ASP A 205 13.51 9.12 -18.23
CA ASP A 205 12.09 9.29 -18.53
C ASP A 205 11.46 10.49 -17.80
N GLY A 206 11.89 10.73 -16.56
CA GLY A 206 11.35 11.81 -15.73
C GLY A 206 12.14 13.12 -15.77
N GLY A 207 13.27 13.18 -16.47
CA GLY A 207 14.19 14.32 -16.45
C GLY A 207 14.74 14.60 -15.05
N TYR A 208 15.04 13.54 -14.27
CA TYR A 208 15.54 13.64 -12.90
C TYR A 208 17.06 13.56 -12.87
N ASN A 209 17.65 14.25 -11.90
CA ASN A 209 19.00 14.02 -11.41
C ASN A 209 18.97 13.46 -9.98
N SER A 210 20.12 13.12 -9.42
CA SER A 210 20.21 12.51 -8.08
C SER A 210 19.59 13.37 -6.97
N ALA A 211 19.58 14.71 -7.11
CA ALA A 211 18.94 15.60 -6.16
C ALA A 211 17.43 15.68 -6.32
N THR A 212 16.90 15.48 -7.52
CA THR A 212 15.48 15.70 -7.85
C THR A 212 14.68 14.42 -8.02
N LEU A 213 15.34 13.26 -8.08
CA LEU A 213 14.68 11.96 -8.12
C LEU A 213 13.82 11.79 -6.84
N PRO A 214 12.52 11.57 -6.98
CA PRO A 214 11.64 11.34 -5.84
C PRO A 214 12.02 10.06 -5.08
N ILE A 215 11.83 10.05 -3.77
CA ILE A 215 12.15 8.90 -2.92
C ILE A 215 11.05 7.82 -3.01
N THR A 216 9.81 8.23 -3.32
CA THR A 216 8.66 7.32 -3.39
C THR A 216 7.86 7.57 -4.67
N ASN A 217 7.15 6.53 -5.12
CA ASN A 217 6.23 6.68 -6.26
C ASN A 217 5.14 7.72 -5.98
N THR A 218 4.60 7.76 -4.77
CA THR A 218 3.61 8.78 -4.39
C THR A 218 4.16 10.20 -4.55
N ALA A 219 5.40 10.44 -4.13
CA ALA A 219 6.04 11.75 -4.29
C ALA A 219 6.26 12.09 -5.78
N ARG A 220 6.58 11.09 -6.61
CA ARG A 220 6.73 11.25 -8.07
C ARG A 220 5.42 11.65 -8.73
N VAL A 221 4.35 10.91 -8.49
CA VAL A 221 3.02 11.18 -9.05
C VAL A 221 2.51 12.52 -8.56
N LEU A 222 2.63 12.79 -7.26
CA LEU A 222 2.21 14.06 -6.66
C LEU A 222 2.96 15.26 -7.29
N LYS A 223 4.27 15.13 -7.54
CA LYS A 223 5.06 16.16 -8.22
C LYS A 223 4.53 16.42 -9.64
N ALA A 224 4.19 15.37 -10.39
CA ALA A 224 3.62 15.49 -11.73
C ALA A 224 2.22 16.13 -11.72
N VAL A 225 1.36 15.75 -10.77
CA VAL A 225 0.04 16.36 -10.56
C VAL A 225 0.21 17.84 -10.18
N ASN A 226 1.06 18.14 -9.21
CA ASN A 226 1.30 19.50 -8.75
C ASN A 226 1.83 20.42 -9.85
N ASN A 227 2.70 19.94 -10.72
CA ASN A 227 3.17 20.71 -11.87
C ASN A 227 2.04 21.14 -12.82
N LYS A 228 0.93 20.37 -12.87
CA LYS A 228 -0.27 20.71 -13.64
C LYS A 228 -1.18 21.65 -12.87
N VAL A 229 -1.48 21.35 -11.61
CA VAL A 229 -2.50 22.08 -10.82
C VAL A 229 -2.00 23.42 -10.29
N HIS A 230 -0.73 23.56 -9.91
CA HIS A 230 -0.17 24.85 -9.43
C HIS A 230 -0.16 25.96 -10.48
N LYS A 231 -0.30 25.61 -11.76
CA LYS A 231 -0.49 26.59 -12.84
C LYS A 231 -1.91 27.15 -12.87
N ALA A 232 -2.87 26.52 -12.22
CA ALA A 232 -4.24 26.98 -12.16
C ALA A 232 -4.36 28.19 -11.23
N LYS A 233 -4.98 29.26 -11.74
CA LYS A 233 -5.22 30.50 -10.96
C LYS A 233 -6.02 30.19 -9.69
N GLY A 234 -5.54 30.65 -8.55
CA GLY A 234 -6.23 30.49 -7.27
C GLY A 234 -5.98 29.15 -6.55
N TRP A 235 -5.14 28.25 -7.07
CA TRP A 235 -4.88 26.95 -6.44
C TRP A 235 -4.40 27.08 -5.00
N ASN A 236 -3.39 27.91 -4.73
CA ASN A 236 -2.86 28.06 -3.37
C ASN A 236 -3.92 28.67 -2.42
N ALA A 237 -4.71 29.63 -2.87
CA ALA A 237 -5.80 30.18 -2.06
C ALA A 237 -6.85 29.11 -1.74
N LEU A 238 -7.15 28.24 -2.69
CA LEU A 238 -8.05 27.10 -2.45
C LEU A 238 -7.47 26.14 -1.41
N MET A 239 -6.18 25.78 -1.48
CA MET A 239 -5.55 24.90 -0.49
C MET A 239 -5.61 25.48 0.92
N HIS A 240 -5.38 26.78 1.08
CA HIS A 240 -5.55 27.46 2.36
C HIS A 240 -7.01 27.48 2.84
N LYS A 241 -7.95 27.69 1.93
CA LYS A 241 -9.38 27.68 2.23
C LYS A 241 -9.88 26.32 2.73
N LEU A 242 -9.31 25.22 2.21
CA LEU A 242 -9.68 23.83 2.53
C LEU A 242 -8.88 23.24 3.70
N ALA A 243 -7.91 23.95 4.24
CA ALA A 243 -7.13 23.49 5.37
C ALA A 243 -8.00 23.37 6.62
N LEU A 244 -7.85 22.29 7.36
CA LEU A 244 -8.65 21.95 8.52
C LEU A 244 -8.00 22.49 9.79
N PRO A 245 -8.78 23.06 10.74
CA PRO A 245 -8.31 23.35 12.08
C PRO A 245 -7.94 22.05 12.83
N PRO A 246 -7.17 22.10 13.93
CA PRO A 246 -6.66 20.93 14.61
C PRO A 246 -7.70 19.84 14.93
N ASP A 247 -8.82 20.23 15.54
CA ASP A 247 -9.85 19.28 15.98
C ASP A 247 -10.56 18.63 14.79
N CYS A 248 -10.89 19.42 13.77
CA CYS A 248 -11.45 18.90 12.52
C CYS A 248 -10.46 17.93 11.81
N LEU A 249 -9.16 18.21 11.83
CA LEU A 249 -8.14 17.34 11.24
C LEU A 249 -8.01 16.03 12.01
N LYS A 250 -8.03 16.07 13.35
CA LYS A 250 -8.04 14.86 14.18
C LYS A 250 -9.26 13.99 13.87
N LEU A 251 -10.44 14.62 13.83
CA LEU A 251 -11.69 13.93 13.50
C LEU A 251 -11.62 13.30 12.10
N ALA A 252 -11.17 14.04 11.09
CA ALA A 252 -11.00 13.52 9.74
C ALA A 252 -10.05 12.30 9.69
N TYR A 253 -8.98 12.32 10.50
CA TYR A 253 -8.07 11.16 10.60
C TYR A 253 -8.71 9.94 11.26
N LYS A 254 -9.61 10.14 12.22
CA LYS A 254 -10.39 9.06 12.88
C LYS A 254 -11.47 8.49 11.97
N CYS A 255 -12.14 9.34 11.18
CA CYS A 255 -13.14 8.91 10.18
C CYS A 255 -12.53 8.11 9.01
N MET A 256 -11.21 8.23 8.75
CA MET A 256 -10.60 7.57 7.60
C MET A 256 -10.65 6.05 7.72
N ALA A 257 -11.31 5.40 6.77
CA ALA A 257 -11.32 3.96 6.57
C ALA A 257 -10.87 3.61 5.15
N GLY A 258 -10.31 2.40 4.98
CA GLY A 258 -9.92 1.86 3.68
C GLY A 258 -11.10 1.39 2.84
N GLY A 259 -10.82 0.60 1.80
CA GLY A 259 -11.83 -0.12 1.05
C GLY A 259 -12.55 -1.16 1.90
N ASP A 260 -13.77 -1.48 1.54
CA ASP A 260 -14.51 -2.55 2.19
C ASP A 260 -14.10 -3.91 1.63
N THR A 261 -13.83 -4.86 2.52
CA THR A 261 -13.50 -6.23 2.17
C THR A 261 -14.18 -7.15 3.16
N HIS A 262 -15.14 -7.91 2.68
CA HIS A 262 -15.90 -8.84 3.51
C HIS A 262 -16.53 -9.94 2.65
N GLY A 263 -17.26 -10.83 3.26
CA GLY A 263 -18.05 -11.83 2.56
C GLY A 263 -19.44 -11.94 3.16
N ASN A 264 -20.37 -12.43 2.37
CA ASN A 264 -21.73 -12.69 2.80
C ASN A 264 -21.75 -13.64 4.01
N ARG A 265 -22.14 -13.14 5.16
CA ARG A 265 -22.15 -13.88 6.44
C ARG A 265 -22.90 -15.21 6.39
N TYR A 266 -23.88 -15.36 5.46
CA TYR A 266 -24.66 -16.59 5.29
C TYR A 266 -23.99 -17.59 4.32
N LYS A 267 -22.93 -17.19 3.62
CA LYS A 267 -22.29 -17.96 2.55
C LYS A 267 -20.85 -18.37 2.86
N MET A 268 -20.25 -17.81 3.91
CA MET A 268 -18.88 -18.13 4.29
C MET A 268 -18.73 -19.61 4.67
N GLY A 269 -17.59 -20.19 4.36
CA GLY A 269 -17.30 -21.60 4.64
C GLY A 269 -18.02 -22.63 3.74
N LYS A 270 -18.81 -22.16 2.77
CA LYS A 270 -19.50 -23.03 1.78
C LYS A 270 -18.83 -22.90 0.41
N THR A 271 -18.89 -23.96 -0.40
CA THR A 271 -18.40 -23.95 -1.78
C THR A 271 -19.58 -23.78 -2.73
N TYR A 272 -19.50 -22.76 -3.59
CA TYR A 272 -20.50 -22.44 -4.58
C TYR A 272 -19.99 -22.73 -5.98
N ARG A 273 -20.88 -23.14 -6.88
CA ARG A 273 -20.59 -23.41 -8.29
C ARG A 273 -21.18 -22.33 -9.18
N ASN A 274 -20.65 -22.24 -10.41
CA ASN A 274 -21.18 -21.32 -11.42
C ASN A 274 -21.19 -19.87 -10.93
N CYS A 275 -20.01 -19.39 -10.53
CA CYS A 275 -19.87 -18.05 -9.97
C CYS A 275 -19.26 -17.07 -10.99
N ASN A 276 -19.59 -15.80 -10.84
CA ASN A 276 -19.10 -14.70 -11.65
C ASN A 276 -18.57 -13.57 -10.78
N SER A 277 -17.94 -12.57 -11.40
CA SER A 277 -17.43 -11.39 -10.72
C SER A 277 -17.59 -10.14 -11.56
N TYR A 278 -17.94 -9.06 -10.90
CA TYR A 278 -17.79 -7.70 -11.42
C TYR A 278 -16.65 -6.98 -10.70
N ASP A 279 -15.92 -6.15 -11.44
CA ASP A 279 -14.86 -5.27 -10.92
C ASP A 279 -15.07 -3.85 -11.44
N PHE A 280 -14.89 -2.83 -10.57
CA PHE A 280 -15.03 -1.45 -11.02
C PHE A 280 -13.81 -0.99 -11.81
N LYS A 281 -14.06 -0.49 -13.00
CA LYS A 281 -13.03 0.12 -13.83
C LYS A 281 -12.45 1.36 -13.15
N SER A 282 -11.30 1.21 -12.48
CA SER A 282 -10.61 2.29 -11.76
C SER A 282 -11.50 2.96 -10.70
N ALA A 283 -11.94 2.22 -9.69
CA ALA A 283 -12.89 2.64 -8.65
C ALA A 283 -12.58 4.00 -8.01
N HIS A 284 -11.41 4.18 -7.39
CA HIS A 284 -11.07 5.44 -6.71
C HIS A 284 -10.97 6.65 -7.66
N PRO A 285 -10.28 6.55 -8.82
CA PRO A 285 -10.26 7.66 -9.79
C PRO A 285 -11.63 8.02 -10.34
N SER A 286 -12.55 7.05 -10.49
CA SER A 286 -13.91 7.33 -10.95
C SER A 286 -14.64 8.27 -10.00
N GLN A 287 -14.49 8.07 -8.68
CA GLN A 287 -15.08 8.95 -7.67
C GLN A 287 -14.56 10.38 -7.83
N MET A 288 -13.23 10.54 -8.03
CA MET A 288 -12.60 11.85 -8.20
C MET A 288 -13.09 12.60 -9.45
N LEU A 289 -13.51 11.89 -10.48
CA LEU A 289 -14.00 12.49 -11.72
C LEU A 289 -15.51 12.78 -11.70
N THR A 290 -16.29 11.97 -10.98
CA THR A 290 -17.76 11.98 -11.10
C THR A 290 -18.51 12.47 -9.87
N LYS A 291 -17.94 12.38 -8.67
CA LYS A 291 -18.64 12.73 -7.42
C LYS A 291 -18.30 14.14 -6.94
N LYS A 292 -19.12 14.65 -6.04
CA LYS A 292 -18.88 15.92 -5.34
C LYS A 292 -18.05 15.69 -4.08
N TYR A 293 -17.24 16.65 -3.71
CA TYR A 293 -16.27 16.60 -2.61
C TYR A 293 -16.40 17.80 -1.68
N PRO A 294 -15.90 17.75 -0.43
CA PRO A 294 -15.76 18.91 0.45
C PRO A 294 -14.94 20.03 -0.22
N MET A 295 -15.58 21.13 -0.58
CA MET A 295 -14.98 22.23 -1.35
C MET A 295 -15.22 23.60 -0.71
N SER A 296 -15.72 23.63 0.54
CA SER A 296 -15.81 24.84 1.35
C SER A 296 -14.87 24.78 2.55
N PRO A 297 -14.62 25.91 3.24
CA PRO A 297 -14.03 25.85 4.58
C PRO A 297 -14.85 24.94 5.50
N PRO A 298 -14.22 24.30 6.49
CA PRO A 298 -14.93 23.53 7.52
C PRO A 298 -15.84 24.44 8.32
N GLN A 299 -17.06 23.99 8.60
CA GLN A 299 -18.04 24.65 9.46
C GLN A 299 -18.32 23.76 10.65
N TYR A 300 -18.03 24.21 11.86
CA TYR A 300 -18.38 23.50 13.07
C TYR A 300 -19.87 23.68 13.34
N ILE A 301 -20.60 22.56 13.45
CA ILE A 301 -22.05 22.54 13.70
C ILE A 301 -22.32 22.22 15.16
N GLY A 302 -21.48 21.40 15.82
CA GLY A 302 -21.69 20.90 17.17
C GLY A 302 -22.40 19.55 17.18
N ASP A 303 -23.32 19.39 18.16
CA ASP A 303 -24.08 18.17 18.30
C ASP A 303 -25.29 18.19 17.36
N CYS A 304 -25.58 17.05 16.75
CA CYS A 304 -26.64 16.86 15.77
C CYS A 304 -27.48 15.64 16.08
N THR A 305 -28.77 15.75 15.90
CA THR A 305 -29.70 14.61 15.83
C THR A 305 -29.60 13.93 14.47
N GLU A 306 -30.28 12.81 14.30
CA GLU A 306 -30.41 12.13 13.02
C GLU A 306 -31.03 13.04 11.94
N ASP A 307 -32.10 13.76 12.26
CA ASP A 307 -32.78 14.69 11.34
C ASP A 307 -31.86 15.83 10.90
N ASP A 308 -31.02 16.33 11.79
CA ASP A 308 -30.02 17.36 11.46
C ASP A 308 -28.99 16.83 10.45
N LEU A 309 -28.51 15.59 10.63
CA LEU A 309 -27.56 14.94 9.72
C LEU A 309 -28.15 14.77 8.31
N TRP A 310 -29.40 14.36 8.20
CA TRP A 310 -30.11 14.27 6.92
C TRP A 310 -30.38 15.64 6.30
N THR A 311 -30.75 16.63 7.10
CA THR A 311 -30.92 18.03 6.65
C THR A 311 -29.65 18.59 6.02
N LEU A 312 -28.48 18.30 6.61
CA LEU A 312 -27.19 18.67 6.02
C LEU A 312 -26.99 17.99 4.64
N ILE A 313 -27.27 16.70 4.52
CA ILE A 313 -27.11 15.93 3.28
C ILE A 313 -28.04 16.49 2.19
N ASP A 314 -29.32 16.69 2.50
CA ASP A 314 -30.34 17.23 1.59
C ASP A 314 -30.01 18.68 1.17
N GLY A 315 -29.40 19.44 2.05
CA GLY A 315 -28.87 20.79 1.79
C GLY A 315 -27.64 20.82 0.88
N GLY A 316 -27.12 19.65 0.47
CA GLY A 316 -25.91 19.53 -0.37
C GLY A 316 -24.60 19.71 0.40
N TYR A 317 -24.62 19.43 1.69
CA TYR A 317 -23.44 19.35 2.55
C TYR A 317 -23.03 17.89 2.76
N GLY A 318 -21.73 17.67 2.85
CA GLY A 318 -21.17 16.48 3.47
C GLY A 318 -20.70 16.84 4.88
N TRP A 319 -20.61 15.86 5.75
CA TRP A 319 -20.16 16.05 7.12
C TRP A 319 -19.25 14.92 7.59
N ILE A 320 -18.48 15.18 8.63
CA ILE A 320 -17.75 14.20 9.45
C ILE A 320 -18.16 14.41 10.91
N GLY A 321 -18.26 13.33 11.67
CA GLY A 321 -18.71 13.39 13.07
C GLY A 321 -18.37 12.13 13.87
N HIS A 322 -18.57 12.21 15.17
CA HIS A 322 -18.53 11.09 16.09
C HIS A 322 -19.97 10.71 16.44
N VAL A 323 -20.47 9.60 15.92
CA VAL A 323 -21.88 9.19 15.99
C VAL A 323 -22.06 8.07 17.00
N ALA A 324 -22.85 8.34 18.04
CA ALA A 324 -23.29 7.36 19.02
C ALA A 324 -24.71 6.90 18.69
N MET A 325 -24.95 5.59 18.84
CA MET A 325 -26.22 4.94 18.53
C MET A 325 -26.56 3.89 19.60
N THR A 326 -27.85 3.73 19.88
CA THR A 326 -28.36 2.68 20.80
C THR A 326 -29.05 1.58 20.00
N ASP A 327 -29.21 0.42 20.62
CA ASP A 327 -29.99 -0.72 20.14
C ASP A 327 -29.72 -1.11 18.67
N VAL A 328 -28.43 -1.14 18.32
CA VAL A 328 -27.98 -1.36 16.95
C VAL A 328 -28.13 -2.82 16.56
N ASN A 329 -28.82 -3.07 15.44
CA ASN A 329 -29.02 -4.38 14.86
C ASN A 329 -28.85 -4.34 13.34
N VAL A 330 -28.04 -5.25 12.78
CA VAL A 330 -27.96 -5.40 11.32
C VAL A 330 -29.29 -5.90 10.79
N LEU A 331 -29.74 -5.35 9.66
CA LEU A 331 -30.95 -5.85 9.00
C LEU A 331 -30.79 -7.33 8.65
N HIS A 332 -31.88 -8.07 8.84
CA HIS A 332 -31.89 -9.53 8.72
C HIS A 332 -31.36 -10.03 7.37
N ASP A 333 -31.83 -9.43 6.28
CA ASP A 333 -31.47 -9.79 4.91
C ASP A 333 -30.13 -9.15 4.43
N ASN A 334 -29.54 -8.26 5.24
CA ASN A 334 -28.27 -7.64 4.92
C ASN A 334 -27.07 -8.61 5.08
N PRO A 335 -26.39 -9.02 4.01
CA PRO A 335 -25.23 -9.90 4.07
C PRO A 335 -23.94 -9.20 4.50
N ASP A 336 -23.90 -7.85 4.49
CA ASP A 336 -22.72 -7.02 4.70
C ASP A 336 -22.88 -6.09 5.92
N PRO A 337 -22.56 -6.55 7.13
CA PRO A 337 -22.46 -5.65 8.27
C PRO A 337 -21.31 -4.65 8.05
N THR A 338 -21.64 -3.38 7.90
CA THR A 338 -20.69 -2.35 7.42
C THR A 338 -19.76 -1.82 8.51
N VAL A 339 -20.11 -1.98 9.79
CA VAL A 339 -19.36 -1.41 10.92
C VAL A 339 -18.36 -2.41 11.49
N SER A 340 -17.07 -2.06 11.48
CA SER A 340 -16.04 -2.88 12.13
C SER A 340 -15.93 -2.57 13.63
N LYS A 341 -15.85 -3.59 14.49
CA LYS A 341 -15.58 -3.45 15.94
C LYS A 341 -14.33 -2.60 16.22
N SER A 342 -13.29 -2.77 15.42
CA SER A 342 -12.02 -2.05 15.56
C SER A 342 -12.11 -0.55 15.22
N LYS A 343 -13.21 -0.11 14.60
CA LYS A 343 -13.48 1.31 14.29
C LYS A 343 -14.39 1.98 15.28
N CYS A 344 -15.05 1.21 16.13
CA CYS A 344 -15.83 1.77 17.23
C CYS A 344 -14.90 2.39 18.27
N SER A 345 -15.16 3.62 18.66
CA SER A 345 -14.53 4.28 19.80
C SER A 345 -15.08 3.78 21.12
N TYR A 346 -16.33 3.33 21.09
CA TYR A 346 -17.07 2.69 22.17
C TYR A 346 -17.98 1.60 21.60
N ILE A 347 -18.14 0.47 22.31
CA ILE A 347 -19.09 -0.57 21.99
C ILE A 347 -19.51 -1.29 23.28
N GLN A 348 -20.80 -1.44 23.50
CA GLN A 348 -21.39 -2.00 24.71
C GLN A 348 -21.68 -3.50 24.53
N SER A 349 -21.39 -4.28 25.58
CA SER A 349 -21.75 -5.70 25.62
C SER A 349 -23.21 -5.92 26.02
N PRO A 350 -23.89 -6.98 25.55
CA PRO A 350 -23.35 -8.05 24.70
C PRO A 350 -23.16 -7.61 23.25
N ILE A 351 -22.10 -8.12 22.59
CA ILE A 351 -21.78 -7.81 21.20
C ILE A 351 -21.93 -9.10 20.38
N ARG A 352 -22.76 -9.08 19.35
CA ARG A 352 -22.75 -10.10 18.29
C ARG A 352 -21.97 -9.56 17.10
N ALA A 353 -21.12 -10.38 16.52
CA ALA A 353 -20.26 -9.97 15.42
C ALA A 353 -19.98 -11.11 14.44
N ASP A 354 -19.68 -10.76 13.17
CA ASP A 354 -19.23 -11.66 12.13
C ASP A 354 -17.89 -11.16 11.55
N ASN A 355 -16.83 -11.95 11.68
CA ASN A 355 -15.50 -11.59 11.21
C ASN A 355 -15.07 -10.17 11.55
N GLY A 356 -15.31 -9.75 12.81
CA GLY A 356 -14.98 -8.42 13.31
C GLY A 356 -15.97 -7.32 12.92
N ARG A 357 -17.08 -7.62 12.25
CA ARG A 357 -18.17 -6.69 11.94
C ARG A 357 -19.30 -6.82 12.96
N VAL A 358 -19.84 -5.69 13.38
CA VAL A 358 -20.91 -5.64 14.38
C VAL A 358 -22.22 -6.10 13.75
N LEU A 359 -22.84 -7.13 14.34
CA LEU A 359 -24.19 -7.57 14.01
C LEU A 359 -25.21 -6.92 14.94
N SER A 360 -24.95 -6.94 16.26
CA SER A 360 -25.80 -6.23 17.21
C SER A 360 -25.02 -5.81 18.46
N THR A 361 -25.48 -4.71 19.07
CA THR A 361 -24.98 -4.19 20.36
C THR A 361 -26.01 -3.25 20.97
N PRO A 362 -26.16 -3.20 22.33
CA PRO A 362 -27.01 -2.21 22.97
C PRO A 362 -26.58 -0.77 22.75
N GLY A 363 -25.31 -0.52 22.44
CA GLY A 363 -24.82 0.81 22.14
C GLY A 363 -23.43 0.80 21.54
N MET A 364 -23.18 1.72 20.62
CA MET A 364 -21.85 1.94 20.04
C MET A 364 -21.65 3.39 19.67
N ALA A 365 -20.37 3.78 19.51
CA ALA A 365 -20.00 5.07 18.93
C ALA A 365 -18.88 4.87 17.91
N VAL A 366 -18.98 5.55 16.77
CA VAL A 366 -18.04 5.40 15.65
C VAL A 366 -17.79 6.73 14.95
N TYR A 367 -16.55 6.94 14.49
CA TYR A 367 -16.21 8.09 13.66
C TYR A 367 -16.55 7.79 12.20
N MET A 368 -17.42 8.60 11.58
CA MET A 368 -17.84 8.38 10.21
C MET A 368 -18.08 9.69 9.44
N ASP A 369 -18.19 9.58 8.14
CA ASP A 369 -18.64 10.64 7.25
C ASP A 369 -20.06 10.37 6.72
N SER A 370 -20.64 11.37 6.02
CA SER A 370 -21.99 11.28 5.51
C SER A 370 -22.24 10.15 4.48
N ASN A 371 -21.20 9.64 3.80
CA ASN A 371 -21.36 8.50 2.88
C ASN A 371 -21.44 7.18 3.66
N ASP A 372 -20.59 7.02 4.69
CA ASP A 372 -20.64 5.85 5.58
C ASP A 372 -21.93 5.84 6.43
N TRP A 373 -22.43 7.02 6.80
CA TRP A 373 -23.73 7.17 7.45
C TRP A 373 -24.88 6.64 6.56
N GLN A 374 -24.92 7.04 5.29
CA GLN A 374 -25.92 6.54 4.34
C GLN A 374 -25.86 4.99 4.21
N ARG A 375 -24.64 4.42 4.15
CA ARG A 375 -24.44 2.97 4.14
C ARG A 375 -24.93 2.29 5.42
N PHE A 376 -24.69 2.92 6.56
CA PHE A 376 -25.15 2.44 7.85
C PHE A 376 -26.67 2.41 7.91
N CYS A 377 -27.32 3.51 7.61
CA CYS A 377 -28.78 3.62 7.62
C CYS A 377 -29.48 2.65 6.68
N ASP A 378 -28.84 2.30 5.57
CA ASP A 378 -29.38 1.34 4.58
C ASP A 378 -29.16 -0.13 5.01
N GLY A 379 -28.35 -0.38 6.03
CA GLY A 379 -27.94 -1.73 6.42
C GLY A 379 -28.23 -2.13 7.88
N TYR A 380 -28.70 -1.21 8.71
CA TYR A 380 -28.98 -1.44 10.13
C TYR A 380 -30.31 -0.81 10.56
N ASP A 381 -30.91 -1.40 11.62
CA ASP A 381 -31.87 -0.77 12.49
C ASP A 381 -31.17 -0.31 13.77
N TRP A 382 -31.63 0.79 14.39
CA TRP A 382 -31.07 1.35 15.61
C TRP A 382 -32.14 2.15 16.37
N GLY A 383 -31.85 2.46 17.65
CA GLY A 383 -32.65 3.35 18.47
C GLY A 383 -32.26 4.82 18.32
N ASP A 384 -31.88 5.47 19.41
CA ASP A 384 -31.51 6.88 19.39
C ASP A 384 -30.14 7.11 18.75
N THR A 385 -29.99 8.27 18.09
CA THR A 385 -28.73 8.75 17.51
C THR A 385 -28.36 10.12 18.06
N LEU A 386 -27.08 10.26 18.45
CA LEU A 386 -26.46 11.55 18.75
C LEU A 386 -25.10 11.63 18.07
N ALA A 387 -24.95 12.55 17.14
CA ALA A 387 -23.65 12.85 16.55
C ALA A 387 -23.03 14.04 17.28
N THR A 388 -21.79 13.92 17.73
CA THR A 388 -21.04 14.97 18.39
C THR A 388 -19.89 15.44 17.52
N ASP A 389 -19.41 16.67 17.77
CA ASP A 389 -18.27 17.26 17.02
C ASP A 389 -18.49 17.31 15.49
N VAL A 390 -19.71 17.53 15.04
CA VAL A 390 -20.03 17.53 13.62
C VAL A 390 -19.40 18.73 12.92
N TRP A 391 -18.66 18.46 11.85
CA TRP A 391 -18.12 19.45 10.92
C TRP A 391 -18.74 19.25 9.53
N ALA A 392 -19.30 20.29 8.96
CA ALA A 392 -19.96 20.26 7.66
C ALA A 392 -19.16 21.01 6.58
N PHE A 393 -19.34 20.57 5.34
CA PHE A 393 -18.66 21.09 4.16
C PHE A 393 -19.63 21.16 2.99
N ARG A 394 -19.70 22.28 2.29
CA ARG A 394 -20.46 22.33 1.04
C ARG A 394 -19.78 21.47 -0.02
N LEU A 395 -20.54 20.60 -0.64
CA LEU A 395 -20.04 19.67 -1.66
C LEU A 395 -20.05 20.30 -3.06
N ALA A 396 -18.94 20.16 -3.77
CA ALA A 396 -18.81 20.54 -5.18
C ALA A 396 -17.81 19.62 -5.90
N TYR A 397 -17.76 19.70 -7.22
CA TYR A 397 -16.77 18.90 -7.98
C TYR A 397 -15.36 19.41 -7.74
N LEU A 398 -14.39 18.47 -7.77
CA LEU A 398 -12.98 18.80 -7.68
C LEU A 398 -12.55 19.78 -8.78
N PRO A 399 -11.52 20.62 -8.56
CA PRO A 399 -11.08 21.61 -9.54
C PRO A 399 -10.79 21.02 -10.91
N ALA A 400 -11.17 21.71 -11.98
CA ALA A 400 -11.01 21.23 -13.35
C ALA A 400 -9.58 20.80 -13.68
N ALA A 401 -8.57 21.56 -13.22
CA ALA A 401 -7.15 21.21 -13.42
C ALA A 401 -6.76 19.89 -12.72
N PHE A 402 -7.32 19.62 -11.54
CA PHE A 402 -7.08 18.37 -10.83
C PHE A 402 -7.78 17.19 -11.54
N ARG A 403 -9.06 17.36 -11.91
CA ARG A 403 -9.79 16.33 -12.68
C ARG A 403 -9.10 16.02 -14.01
N ALA A 404 -8.60 17.04 -14.71
CA ALA A 404 -7.83 16.84 -15.95
C ALA A 404 -6.53 16.04 -15.71
N ALA A 405 -5.87 16.21 -14.56
CA ALA A 405 -4.70 15.41 -14.22
C ALA A 405 -5.07 13.94 -13.97
N VAL A 406 -6.18 13.68 -13.24
CA VAL A 406 -6.68 12.30 -13.01
C VAL A 406 -7.11 11.65 -14.33
N LYS A 407 -7.91 12.35 -15.14
CA LYS A 407 -8.35 11.88 -16.47
C LYS A 407 -7.16 11.51 -17.37
N GLY A 408 -6.11 12.36 -17.40
CA GLY A 408 -4.94 12.14 -18.22
C GLY A 408 -4.15 10.87 -17.84
N TYR A 409 -4.08 10.49 -16.57
CA TYR A 409 -3.49 9.21 -16.17
C TYR A 409 -4.40 8.01 -16.52
N PHE A 410 -5.71 8.18 -16.41
CA PHE A 410 -6.64 7.16 -16.85
C PHE A 410 -6.56 6.95 -18.37
N GLU A 411 -6.51 8.02 -19.15
CA GLU A 411 -6.30 7.99 -20.60
C GLU A 411 -4.99 7.29 -20.99
N GLN A 412 -3.90 7.64 -20.32
CA GLN A 412 -2.62 6.98 -20.51
C GLN A 412 -2.71 5.47 -20.27
N LYS A 413 -3.37 5.05 -19.17
CA LYS A 413 -3.61 3.64 -18.87
C LYS A 413 -4.41 2.95 -19.99
N GLU A 414 -5.51 3.56 -20.46
CA GLU A 414 -6.42 2.95 -21.44
C GLU A 414 -5.81 2.90 -22.85
N SER A 415 -4.82 3.74 -23.15
CA SER A 415 -4.12 3.76 -24.46
C SER A 415 -3.04 2.67 -24.60
N LEU A 416 -2.67 1.98 -23.52
CA LEU A 416 -1.55 1.03 -23.48
C LEU A 416 -2.01 -0.43 -23.48
N PRO A 417 -1.19 -1.38 -24.00
CA PRO A 417 -1.43 -2.81 -23.86
C PRO A 417 -1.40 -3.24 -22.40
N LYS A 418 -2.37 -4.07 -21.95
CA LYS A 418 -2.51 -4.51 -20.54
C LYS A 418 -1.27 -5.25 -19.99
N ASP A 419 -0.55 -5.92 -20.84
CA ASP A 419 0.67 -6.70 -20.53
C ASP A 419 1.96 -5.86 -20.56
N SER A 420 1.88 -4.60 -21.02
CA SER A 420 3.03 -3.73 -21.08
C SER A 420 3.47 -3.20 -19.71
N PRO A 421 4.77 -3.02 -19.45
CA PRO A 421 5.27 -2.36 -18.25
C PRO A 421 4.69 -0.96 -18.04
N ASP A 422 4.47 -0.23 -19.12
CA ASP A 422 3.93 1.13 -19.11
C ASP A 422 2.47 1.18 -18.68
N TYR A 423 1.66 0.19 -19.07
CA TYR A 423 0.29 0.03 -18.56
C TYR A 423 0.26 -0.16 -17.04
N ILE A 424 1.10 -1.09 -16.54
CA ILE A 424 1.20 -1.35 -15.10
C ILE A 424 1.61 -0.07 -14.38
N PHE A 425 2.56 0.67 -14.94
CA PHE A 425 3.00 1.94 -14.40
C PHE A 425 1.87 3.01 -14.40
N ALA A 426 1.16 3.18 -15.51
CA ALA A 426 0.02 4.10 -15.60
C ALA A 426 -1.10 3.71 -14.61
N LYS A 427 -1.38 2.41 -14.46
CA LYS A 427 -2.32 1.88 -13.44
C LYS A 427 -1.89 2.24 -12.03
N ILE A 428 -0.60 2.12 -11.71
CA ILE A 428 -0.06 2.53 -10.41
C ILE A 428 -0.22 4.05 -10.24
N CYS A 429 0.07 4.85 -11.25
CA CYS A 429 -0.03 6.31 -11.17
C CYS A 429 -1.47 6.77 -10.91
N VAL A 430 -2.45 6.24 -11.62
CA VAL A 430 -3.85 6.65 -11.45
C VAL A 430 -4.37 6.32 -10.05
N ASN A 431 -3.97 5.18 -9.47
CA ASN A 431 -4.36 4.81 -8.10
C ASN A 431 -3.57 5.59 -7.04
N THR A 432 -2.33 5.98 -7.35
CA THR A 432 -1.47 6.73 -6.42
C THR A 432 -2.00 8.14 -6.12
N ILE A 433 -2.78 8.76 -7.04
CA ILE A 433 -3.37 10.08 -6.79
C ILE A 433 -4.30 10.03 -5.57
N PHE A 434 -5.15 9.01 -5.47
CA PHE A 434 -5.96 8.76 -4.27
C PHE A 434 -5.08 8.64 -3.02
N GLY A 435 -4.07 7.77 -3.06
CA GLY A 435 -3.15 7.59 -1.95
C GLY A 435 -2.41 8.88 -1.55
N ALA A 436 -2.16 9.78 -2.50
CA ALA A 436 -1.55 11.09 -2.22
C ALA A 436 -2.52 12.01 -1.44
N CYS A 437 -3.81 11.99 -1.76
CA CYS A 437 -4.83 12.72 -1.00
C CYS A 437 -5.04 12.11 0.40
N ALA A 438 -4.99 10.79 0.54
CA ALA A 438 -5.19 10.09 1.80
C ALA A 438 -3.97 10.14 2.76
N GLN A 439 -2.90 10.83 2.39
CA GLN A 439 -1.72 10.95 3.24
C GLN A 439 -1.93 11.91 4.40
N LYS A 440 -1.82 11.42 5.64
CA LYS A 440 -1.76 12.27 6.83
C LYS A 440 -0.65 13.30 6.69
N THR A 441 -0.95 14.57 6.95
CA THR A 441 0.03 15.68 6.90
C THR A 441 0.86 15.75 8.18
N VAL A 442 0.27 15.39 9.31
CA VAL A 442 0.94 15.10 10.58
C VAL A 442 0.90 13.58 10.76
N ARG A 443 2.04 12.96 10.96
CA ARG A 443 2.19 11.50 11.03
C ARG A 443 2.80 11.09 12.35
N ASP A 444 2.66 9.80 12.67
CA ASP A 444 3.46 9.18 13.72
C ASP A 444 4.94 9.45 13.44
N GLU A 445 5.69 9.69 14.48
CA GLU A 445 7.14 9.86 14.46
C GLU A 445 7.76 8.70 15.21
N TYR A 446 8.77 8.12 14.60
CA TYR A 446 9.53 7.04 15.20
C TYR A 446 10.94 7.54 15.41
N GLU A 447 11.39 7.47 16.65
CA GLU A 447 12.76 7.81 17.04
C GLU A 447 13.48 6.51 17.43
N TYR A 448 14.67 6.32 16.86
CA TYR A 448 15.50 5.15 17.11
C TYR A 448 16.67 5.54 17.98
N SER A 449 16.80 4.90 19.12
CA SER A 449 17.98 4.99 19.96
C SER A 449 19.01 3.96 19.49
N MET A 450 20.09 4.42 18.86
CA MET A 450 21.22 3.55 18.54
C MET A 450 22.01 3.14 19.80
N ALA A 451 21.97 3.97 20.84
CA ALA A 451 22.61 3.67 22.12
C ALA A 451 21.87 2.56 22.90
N GLU A 452 20.57 2.43 22.70
CA GLU A 452 19.71 1.41 23.31
C GLU A 452 19.38 0.27 22.33
N LEU A 453 20.32 -0.07 21.45
CA LEU A 453 20.25 -1.21 20.55
C LEU A 453 19.00 -1.21 19.67
N LEU A 454 18.73 -0.11 18.99
CA LEU A 454 17.59 0.07 18.10
C LEU A 454 16.21 0.10 18.81
N GLU A 455 16.16 0.46 20.08
CA GLU A 455 14.89 0.74 20.73
C GLU A 455 14.15 1.85 20.00
N VAL A 456 12.85 1.65 19.79
CA VAL A 456 12.01 2.55 19.01
C VAL A 456 10.99 3.22 19.92
N THR A 457 11.08 4.54 20.05
CA THR A 457 10.02 5.35 20.64
C THR A 457 9.10 5.87 19.56
N LYS A 458 7.79 5.81 19.82
CA LYS A 458 6.76 6.29 18.92
C LYS A 458 5.99 7.45 19.53
N THR A 459 6.02 8.61 18.86
CA THR A 459 5.10 9.71 19.16
C THR A 459 3.94 9.65 18.17
N GLY A 460 2.73 9.43 18.67
CA GLY A 460 1.52 9.36 17.86
C GLY A 460 1.17 10.70 17.20
N TRP A 461 0.56 10.66 16.03
CA TRP A 461 0.13 11.85 15.28
C TRP A 461 -0.85 12.73 16.07
N GLU A 462 -1.70 12.15 16.92
CA GLU A 462 -2.68 12.87 17.74
C GLU A 462 -1.96 13.74 18.76
N SER A 463 -1.07 13.17 19.56
CA SER A 463 -0.23 13.90 20.53
C SER A 463 0.61 14.99 19.86
N LYS A 464 1.08 14.73 18.62
CA LYS A 464 1.82 15.76 17.86
C LYS A 464 0.92 16.92 17.48
N ILE A 465 -0.31 16.68 17.03
CA ILE A 465 -1.26 17.77 16.73
C ILE A 465 -1.54 18.59 17.99
N ASP A 466 -1.68 17.95 19.16
CA ASP A 466 -1.92 18.63 20.44
C ASP A 466 -0.79 19.59 20.84
N THR A 467 0.44 19.31 20.43
CA THR A 467 1.59 20.18 20.71
C THR A 467 1.82 21.28 19.66
N MET A 468 1.08 21.25 18.53
CA MET A 468 1.21 22.22 17.45
C MET A 468 0.25 23.39 17.63
N THR A 469 0.67 24.58 17.21
CA THR A 469 -0.24 25.72 17.06
C THR A 469 -1.13 25.54 15.82
N ASP A 470 -2.30 26.16 15.77
CA ASP A 470 -3.21 26.13 14.61
C ASP A 470 -2.49 26.53 13.32
N LYS A 471 -1.64 27.56 13.38
CA LYS A 471 -0.83 27.99 12.23
C LYS A 471 0.10 26.89 11.73
N GLN A 472 0.71 26.10 12.62
CA GLN A 472 1.58 24.99 12.25
C GLN A 472 0.78 23.84 11.65
N VAL A 473 -0.41 23.52 12.19
CA VAL A 473 -1.31 22.50 11.65
C VAL A 473 -1.77 22.87 10.24
N ILE A 474 -2.22 24.12 10.03
CA ILE A 474 -2.61 24.63 8.71
C ILE A 474 -1.42 24.60 7.74
N ALA A 475 -0.26 25.08 8.18
CA ALA A 475 0.96 25.08 7.36
C ALA A 475 1.42 23.66 6.96
N SER A 476 1.17 22.64 7.79
CA SER A 476 1.44 21.26 7.45
C SER A 476 0.63 20.75 6.25
N GLN A 477 -0.61 21.22 6.11
CA GLN A 477 -1.58 20.85 5.08
C GLN A 477 -1.40 21.63 3.78
N THR A 478 -0.92 22.87 3.85
CA THR A 478 -0.82 23.80 2.70
C THR A 478 0.54 23.78 2.00
N LYS A 479 1.43 22.86 2.38
CA LYS A 479 2.70 22.63 1.67
C LYS A 479 2.44 22.26 0.20
N PRO A 480 3.24 22.76 -0.76
CA PRO A 480 3.08 22.41 -2.18
C PRO A 480 3.08 20.92 -2.49
N SER A 481 3.65 20.10 -1.60
CA SER A 481 3.68 18.64 -1.72
C SER A 481 2.47 17.94 -1.09
N LYS A 482 1.41 18.66 -0.74
CA LYS A 482 0.23 18.10 -0.07
C LYS A 482 -1.04 18.41 -0.85
N LEU A 483 -2.00 17.49 -0.75
CA LEU A 483 -3.37 17.61 -1.23
C LEU A 483 -4.32 17.54 -0.03
N PRO A 484 -5.54 18.07 -0.12
CA PRO A 484 -6.50 18.05 0.98
C PRO A 484 -6.81 16.61 1.42
N PHE A 485 -6.63 16.32 2.71
CA PHE A 485 -6.87 14.99 3.27
C PHE A 485 -8.33 14.54 3.10
N LEU A 486 -9.27 15.45 3.22
CA LEU A 486 -10.70 15.17 2.99
C LEU A 486 -10.99 14.61 1.59
N TRP A 487 -10.20 14.96 0.57
CA TRP A 487 -10.40 14.37 -0.76
C TRP A 487 -10.08 12.88 -0.78
N GLY A 488 -9.06 12.45 -0.03
CA GLY A 488 -8.74 11.05 0.15
C GLY A 488 -9.82 10.31 0.95
N LEU A 489 -10.24 10.88 2.07
CA LEU A 489 -11.32 10.33 2.89
C LEU A 489 -12.59 10.15 2.06
N TRP A 490 -13.02 11.20 1.37
CA TRP A 490 -14.23 11.17 0.51
C TRP A 490 -14.13 10.18 -0.64
N THR A 491 -12.96 10.05 -1.27
CA THR A 491 -12.76 9.04 -2.32
C THR A 491 -12.98 7.63 -1.78
N ALA A 492 -12.44 7.32 -0.60
CA ALA A 492 -12.58 6.02 0.01
C ALA A 492 -14.04 5.73 0.41
N SER A 493 -14.72 6.69 1.05
CA SER A 493 -16.11 6.50 1.48
C SER A 493 -17.09 6.45 0.30
N CYS A 494 -16.92 7.27 -0.73
CA CYS A 494 -17.67 7.15 -1.97
C CYS A 494 -17.46 5.79 -2.64
N SER A 495 -16.22 5.26 -2.64
CA SER A 495 -15.97 3.93 -3.23
C SER A 495 -16.66 2.82 -2.44
N ARG A 496 -16.71 2.92 -1.10
CA ARG A 496 -17.46 1.96 -0.27
C ARG A 496 -18.97 2.03 -0.55
N LEU A 497 -19.51 3.24 -0.70
CA LEU A 497 -20.93 3.43 -1.02
C LEU A 497 -21.27 2.90 -2.42
N GLU A 498 -20.39 3.09 -3.41
CA GLU A 498 -20.60 2.54 -4.75
C GLU A 498 -20.51 0.99 -4.77
N LEU A 499 -19.57 0.41 -3.98
CA LEU A 499 -19.49 -1.04 -3.81
C LEU A 499 -20.78 -1.59 -3.17
N TRP A 500 -21.33 -0.89 -2.19
CA TRP A 500 -22.63 -1.22 -1.59
C TRP A 500 -23.75 -1.22 -2.63
N HIS A 501 -23.81 -0.21 -3.51
CA HIS A 501 -24.78 -0.17 -4.61
C HIS A 501 -24.60 -1.32 -5.60
N LEU A 502 -23.35 -1.72 -5.90
CA LEU A 502 -23.07 -2.88 -6.74
C LEU A 502 -23.54 -4.19 -6.09
N ILE A 503 -23.28 -4.39 -4.81
CA ILE A 503 -23.75 -5.58 -4.07
C ILE A 503 -25.27 -5.66 -4.11
N LYS A 504 -25.98 -4.55 -3.92
CA LYS A 504 -27.45 -4.47 -4.05
C LYS A 504 -27.91 -4.77 -5.47
N ALA A 505 -27.23 -4.27 -6.50
CA ALA A 505 -27.57 -4.53 -7.90
C ALA A 505 -27.30 -6.00 -8.31
N VAL A 506 -26.28 -6.63 -7.73
CA VAL A 506 -26.02 -8.06 -7.88
C VAL A 506 -27.11 -8.89 -7.21
N GLY A 507 -27.62 -8.43 -6.09
CA GLY A 507 -28.58 -9.10 -5.22
C GLY A 507 -27.88 -9.69 -3.98
N TRP A 508 -28.45 -9.40 -2.82
CA TRP A 508 -27.88 -9.87 -1.53
C TRP A 508 -27.91 -11.40 -1.42
N ASP A 509 -28.91 -12.03 -2.01
CA ASP A 509 -29.05 -13.49 -2.09
C ASP A 509 -27.99 -14.16 -2.98
N LYS A 510 -27.43 -13.43 -3.96
CA LYS A 510 -26.43 -13.94 -4.91
C LYS A 510 -24.99 -13.58 -4.52
N ALA A 511 -24.77 -12.43 -3.92
CA ALA A 511 -23.44 -11.98 -3.54
C ALA A 511 -22.76 -12.95 -2.55
N ILE A 512 -21.49 -13.29 -2.80
CA ILE A 512 -20.70 -14.20 -1.95
C ILE A 512 -19.61 -13.42 -1.22
N TYR A 513 -18.83 -12.62 -1.97
CA TYR A 513 -17.62 -12.00 -1.47
C TYR A 513 -17.33 -10.71 -2.23
N TRP A 514 -16.83 -9.69 -1.55
CA TRP A 514 -16.43 -8.42 -2.15
C TRP A 514 -15.11 -7.91 -1.58
N ASP A 515 -14.38 -7.15 -2.40
CA ASP A 515 -13.09 -6.60 -2.02
C ASP A 515 -12.85 -5.27 -2.73
N THR A 516 -13.05 -4.19 -2.00
CA THR A 516 -12.75 -2.80 -2.39
C THR A 516 -13.49 -2.31 -3.64
N ASP A 517 -13.38 -3.01 -4.76
CA ASP A 517 -13.88 -2.64 -6.08
C ASP A 517 -14.48 -3.80 -6.87
N SER A 518 -14.60 -4.97 -6.26
CA SER A 518 -15.17 -6.17 -6.90
C SER A 518 -16.21 -6.87 -6.05
N CYS A 519 -17.15 -7.55 -6.72
CA CYS A 519 -18.18 -8.39 -6.10
C CYS A 519 -18.27 -9.73 -6.82
N LYS A 520 -18.07 -10.83 -6.08
CA LYS A 520 -18.22 -12.20 -6.56
C LYS A 520 -19.59 -12.73 -6.17
N TYR A 521 -20.26 -13.41 -7.10
CA TYR A 521 -21.66 -13.80 -6.95
C TYR A 521 -21.97 -15.14 -7.66
N ILE A 522 -23.12 -15.72 -7.29
CA ILE A 522 -23.61 -17.01 -7.82
C ILE A 522 -24.53 -16.76 -9.02
N GLY A 523 -24.37 -17.58 -10.06
CA GLY A 523 -25.31 -17.68 -11.18
C GLY A 523 -25.12 -16.64 -12.27
N ASP A 524 -26.20 -16.37 -13.01
CA ASP A 524 -26.18 -15.54 -14.20
C ASP A 524 -26.03 -14.05 -13.89
N ARG A 525 -25.59 -13.30 -14.89
CA ARG A 525 -25.34 -11.85 -14.82
C ARG A 525 -26.63 -11.08 -14.56
N PRO A 526 -26.76 -10.34 -13.44
CA PRO A 526 -27.99 -9.63 -13.10
C PRO A 526 -28.21 -8.42 -14.00
N SER A 527 -29.43 -8.26 -14.54
CA SER A 527 -29.80 -7.10 -15.37
C SER A 527 -29.69 -5.75 -14.63
N ALA A 528 -29.89 -5.75 -13.31
CA ALA A 528 -29.76 -4.55 -12.49
C ALA A 528 -28.34 -3.95 -12.49
N VAL A 529 -27.31 -4.75 -12.75
CA VAL A 529 -25.94 -4.24 -12.93
C VAL A 529 -25.81 -3.48 -14.24
N GLU A 530 -26.52 -3.88 -15.30
CA GLU A 530 -26.52 -3.10 -16.55
C GLU A 530 -27.27 -1.75 -16.38
N ASP A 531 -28.31 -1.71 -15.54
CA ASP A 531 -28.97 -0.45 -15.17
C ASP A 531 -28.04 0.46 -14.36
N TYR A 532 -27.25 -0.11 -13.44
CA TYR A 532 -26.18 0.60 -12.75
C TYR A 532 -25.15 1.17 -13.76
N ASN A 533 -24.67 0.34 -14.67
CA ASN A 533 -23.68 0.71 -15.68
C ASN A 533 -24.21 1.79 -16.64
N ARG A 534 -25.49 1.75 -17.02
CA ARG A 534 -26.12 2.79 -17.86
C ARG A 534 -26.07 4.14 -17.16
N ARG A 535 -26.51 4.23 -15.89
CA ARG A 535 -26.45 5.45 -15.09
C ARG A 535 -25.02 5.97 -14.93
N GLN A 536 -24.07 5.06 -14.72
CA GLN A 536 -22.65 5.44 -14.59
C GLN A 536 -22.10 5.99 -15.91
N ARG A 537 -22.44 5.41 -17.07
CA ARG A 537 -22.03 5.94 -18.39
C ARG A 537 -22.60 7.35 -18.63
N GLU A 538 -23.85 7.58 -18.28
CA GLU A 538 -24.51 8.89 -18.37
C GLU A 538 -23.76 9.91 -17.51
N LEU A 539 -23.48 9.60 -16.25
CA LEU A 539 -22.73 10.46 -15.33
C LEU A 539 -21.32 10.78 -15.86
N VAL A 540 -20.60 9.78 -16.41
CA VAL A 540 -19.27 9.96 -16.99
C VAL A 540 -19.31 10.90 -18.21
N ARG A 541 -20.37 10.81 -19.06
CA ARG A 541 -20.57 11.73 -20.18
C ARG A 541 -20.81 13.17 -19.70
N GLU A 542 -21.75 13.35 -18.75
CA GLU A 542 -22.04 14.67 -18.17
C GLU A 542 -20.81 15.34 -17.55
N ARG A 543 -19.85 14.56 -17.07
CA ARG A 543 -18.61 15.06 -16.41
C ARG A 543 -17.41 15.19 -17.35
N ASP A 544 -17.61 14.95 -18.65
CA ASP A 544 -16.50 14.93 -19.62
C ASP A 544 -15.34 14.02 -19.18
N ALA A 545 -15.69 12.84 -18.64
CA ALA A 545 -14.70 11.90 -18.10
C ALA A 545 -14.48 10.66 -19.02
N ILE A 546 -15.08 10.66 -20.21
CA ILE A 546 -14.83 9.64 -21.24
C ILE A 546 -13.40 9.75 -21.73
N VAL A 547 -12.75 8.61 -21.96
CA VAL A 547 -11.47 8.53 -22.66
C VAL A 547 -11.58 7.54 -23.83
N ILE A 548 -10.69 7.64 -24.78
CA ILE A 548 -10.64 6.70 -25.91
C ILE A 548 -9.57 5.65 -25.58
N ASN A 549 -9.97 4.38 -25.63
CA ASN A 549 -9.05 3.27 -25.38
C ASN A 549 -8.19 2.96 -26.61
N ARG A 550 -7.23 2.03 -26.45
CA ARG A 550 -6.33 1.58 -27.54
C ARG A 550 -7.07 1.08 -28.78
N LYS A 551 -8.28 0.53 -28.62
CA LYS A 551 -9.10 0.04 -29.75
C LYS A 551 -9.92 1.14 -30.43
N ARG A 552 -9.74 2.41 -30.04
CA ARG A 552 -10.51 3.58 -30.48
C ARG A 552 -12.00 3.56 -30.06
N GLU A 553 -12.30 2.86 -28.97
CA GLU A 553 -13.62 2.79 -28.37
C GLU A 553 -13.72 3.72 -27.16
N GLU A 554 -14.92 4.19 -26.84
CA GLU A 554 -15.18 4.93 -25.61
C GLU A 554 -14.97 4.05 -24.38
N SER A 555 -14.18 4.51 -23.44
CA SER A 555 -13.91 3.86 -22.16
C SER A 555 -14.50 4.69 -21.03
N TYR A 556 -15.36 4.05 -20.24
CA TYR A 556 -16.09 4.66 -19.15
C TYR A 556 -15.52 4.25 -17.82
N ILE A 557 -15.04 5.21 -17.05
CA ILE A 557 -14.50 4.98 -15.71
C ILE A 557 -15.63 4.67 -14.72
N GLY A 558 -15.39 3.75 -13.78
CA GLY A 558 -16.34 3.42 -12.70
C GLY A 558 -17.49 2.51 -13.09
N VAL A 559 -17.56 2.02 -14.33
CA VAL A 559 -18.49 0.95 -14.70
C VAL A 559 -18.05 -0.36 -14.04
N ALA A 560 -19.02 -1.20 -13.67
CA ALA A 560 -18.78 -2.56 -13.22
C ALA A 560 -18.55 -3.45 -14.44
N GLU A 561 -17.28 -3.82 -14.68
CA GLU A 561 -16.88 -4.71 -15.79
C GLU A 561 -16.98 -6.18 -15.33
N ASP A 562 -17.50 -7.02 -16.19
CA ASP A 562 -17.39 -8.47 -16.02
C ASP A 562 -15.91 -8.89 -16.10
N GLU A 563 -15.39 -9.58 -15.09
CA GLU A 563 -14.00 -10.02 -15.09
C GLU A 563 -13.72 -11.14 -16.12
N HIS A 564 -14.76 -11.86 -16.55
CA HIS A 564 -14.68 -13.02 -17.46
C HIS A 564 -15.67 -12.89 -18.63
N PRO A 565 -15.54 -11.85 -19.46
CA PRO A 565 -16.46 -11.65 -20.58
C PRO A 565 -16.26 -12.77 -21.63
N GLY A 566 -17.35 -13.45 -21.97
CA GLY A 566 -17.33 -14.55 -22.95
C GLY A 566 -17.43 -15.93 -22.32
N ASP A 567 -17.10 -16.11 -21.05
CA ASP A 567 -17.35 -17.35 -20.31
C ASP A 567 -18.78 -17.37 -19.76
N ALA A 568 -19.40 -18.54 -19.71
CA ALA A 568 -20.70 -18.69 -19.06
C ALA A 568 -20.56 -18.34 -17.56
N TYR A 569 -19.50 -18.86 -16.95
CA TYR A 569 -19.13 -18.59 -15.55
C TYR A 569 -17.61 -18.42 -15.45
N GLY A 570 -17.16 -17.37 -14.79
CA GLY A 570 -15.73 -17.08 -14.60
C GLY A 570 -15.06 -17.99 -13.58
N TYR A 571 -15.86 -18.52 -12.64
CA TYR A 571 -15.39 -19.47 -11.62
C TYR A 571 -16.29 -20.70 -11.61
N ARG A 572 -15.70 -21.90 -11.83
CA ARG A 572 -16.42 -23.17 -11.68
C ARG A 572 -16.83 -23.43 -10.24
N GLU A 573 -15.92 -23.10 -9.31
CA GLU A 573 -16.15 -23.19 -7.87
C GLU A 573 -15.54 -21.97 -7.17
N PHE A 574 -16.19 -21.47 -6.11
CA PHE A 574 -15.69 -20.40 -5.26
C PHE A 574 -16.01 -20.70 -3.81
N ARG A 575 -15.03 -20.50 -2.92
CA ARG A 575 -15.15 -20.67 -1.47
C ARG A 575 -14.40 -19.57 -0.77
N ALA A 576 -15.06 -18.86 0.15
CA ALA A 576 -14.45 -17.86 1.01
C ALA A 576 -14.73 -18.17 2.49
N LEU A 577 -13.83 -17.71 3.37
CA LEU A 577 -14.01 -17.81 4.82
C LEU A 577 -14.12 -16.44 5.47
N HIS A 578 -13.26 -15.52 5.09
CA HIS A 578 -13.22 -14.14 5.60
C HIS A 578 -12.46 -13.23 4.62
N ALA A 579 -12.32 -11.97 4.97
CA ALA A 579 -11.57 -10.99 4.17
C ALA A 579 -10.18 -11.49 3.78
N LYS A 580 -9.86 -11.47 2.48
CA LYS A 580 -8.58 -11.93 1.92
C LYS A 580 -8.27 -13.41 2.22
N CYS A 581 -9.29 -14.25 2.40
CA CYS A 581 -9.14 -15.70 2.60
C CYS A 581 -10.18 -16.45 1.77
N TYR A 582 -9.83 -16.80 0.54
CA TYR A 582 -10.67 -17.51 -0.40
C TYR A 582 -9.87 -18.36 -1.38
N ALA A 583 -10.52 -19.36 -1.96
CA ALA A 583 -10.04 -20.17 -3.06
C ALA A 583 -11.12 -20.29 -4.14
N TYR A 584 -10.71 -20.53 -5.37
CA TYR A 584 -11.61 -20.75 -6.48
C TYR A 584 -10.99 -21.66 -7.56
N ARG A 585 -11.86 -22.31 -8.34
CA ARG A 585 -11.47 -22.89 -9.61
C ARG A 585 -11.85 -21.94 -10.73
N ASP A 586 -10.88 -21.57 -11.54
CA ASP A 586 -11.12 -20.72 -12.71
C ASP A 586 -11.89 -21.46 -13.83
N ALA A 587 -12.09 -20.80 -14.96
CA ALA A 587 -12.81 -21.37 -16.10
C ALA A 587 -12.13 -22.62 -16.69
N ASP A 588 -10.81 -22.73 -16.56
CA ASP A 588 -10.04 -23.90 -17.00
C ASP A 588 -10.11 -25.04 -15.99
N GLY A 589 -10.57 -24.77 -14.77
CA GLY A 589 -10.67 -25.74 -13.66
C GLY A 589 -9.44 -25.74 -12.74
N GLU A 590 -8.48 -24.84 -12.98
CA GLU A 590 -7.28 -24.73 -12.15
C GLU A 590 -7.62 -24.11 -10.78
N LEU A 591 -7.10 -24.70 -9.71
CA LEU A 591 -7.28 -24.21 -8.36
C LEU A 591 -6.41 -22.98 -8.11
N GLN A 592 -7.04 -21.90 -7.70
CA GLN A 592 -6.39 -20.64 -7.31
C GLN A 592 -6.68 -20.33 -5.84
N VAL A 593 -5.74 -19.65 -5.18
CA VAL A 593 -5.83 -19.32 -3.74
C VAL A 593 -5.44 -17.86 -3.51
N THR A 594 -6.16 -17.22 -2.62
CA THR A 594 -5.80 -15.90 -2.07
C THR A 594 -6.01 -15.92 -0.57
N ILE A 595 -4.93 -16.02 0.18
CA ILE A 595 -4.92 -15.97 1.65
C ILE A 595 -3.89 -14.93 2.06
N ALA A 596 -4.32 -13.89 2.80
CA ALA A 596 -3.43 -12.84 3.27
C ALA A 596 -2.30 -13.43 4.13
N GLY A 597 -1.05 -13.19 3.71
CA GLY A 597 0.12 -13.73 4.41
C GLY A 597 0.60 -15.11 3.95
N VAL A 598 -0.05 -15.73 2.98
CA VAL A 598 0.34 -17.01 2.36
C VAL A 598 0.74 -16.78 0.91
N ARG A 599 1.84 -17.38 0.46
CA ARG A 599 2.19 -17.38 -0.96
C ARG A 599 1.19 -18.25 -1.72
N LYS A 600 0.71 -17.75 -2.86
CA LYS A 600 -0.33 -18.43 -3.66
C LYS A 600 0.04 -19.88 -4.00
N GLU A 601 1.30 -20.12 -4.34
CA GLU A 601 1.80 -21.45 -4.68
C GLU A 601 1.74 -22.40 -3.49
N GLU A 602 2.20 -21.97 -2.30
CA GLU A 602 2.19 -22.78 -1.09
C GLU A 602 0.75 -23.07 -0.61
N GLY A 603 -0.12 -22.04 -0.68
CA GLY A 603 -1.54 -22.24 -0.40
C GLY A 603 -2.20 -23.24 -1.35
N ARG A 604 -1.86 -23.20 -2.65
CA ARG A 604 -2.37 -24.15 -3.64
C ARG A 604 -1.86 -25.57 -3.39
N LYS A 605 -0.55 -25.73 -3.10
CA LYS A 605 0.02 -27.02 -2.73
C LYS A 605 -0.65 -27.62 -1.48
N ALA A 606 -0.85 -26.79 -0.44
CA ALA A 606 -1.47 -27.22 0.80
C ALA A 606 -2.91 -27.71 0.62
N LEU A 607 -3.67 -27.12 -0.30
CA LEU A 607 -5.04 -27.54 -0.60
C LEU A 607 -5.12 -28.84 -1.41
N CYS A 608 -4.02 -29.39 -1.92
CA CYS A 608 -3.97 -30.68 -2.62
C CYS A 608 -5.11 -30.86 -3.65
N ASP A 609 -5.39 -29.83 -4.42
CA ASP A 609 -6.49 -29.75 -5.39
C ASP A 609 -7.91 -29.93 -4.80
N ASN A 610 -8.08 -29.75 -3.50
CA ASN A 610 -9.38 -29.85 -2.82
C ASN A 610 -9.74 -28.51 -2.14
N ILE A 611 -10.62 -27.73 -2.78
CA ILE A 611 -11.06 -26.42 -2.29
C ILE A 611 -11.73 -26.50 -0.91
N ASN A 612 -12.34 -27.65 -0.54
CA ASN A 612 -13.05 -27.81 0.72
C ASN A 612 -12.12 -27.94 1.93
N LEU A 613 -10.80 -28.17 1.73
CA LEU A 613 -9.82 -28.12 2.79
C LEU A 613 -9.62 -26.69 3.35
N LEU A 614 -10.00 -25.68 2.59
CA LEU A 614 -9.99 -24.30 3.09
C LEU A 614 -11.12 -24.12 4.11
N GLN A 615 -10.82 -24.35 5.37
CA GLN A 615 -11.78 -24.24 6.50
C GLN A 615 -11.09 -23.71 7.75
N ASP A 616 -11.86 -23.38 8.77
CA ASP A 616 -11.32 -22.96 10.05
C ASP A 616 -10.38 -24.03 10.62
N GLY A 617 -9.27 -23.59 11.18
CA GLY A 617 -8.23 -24.48 11.71
C GLY A 617 -7.29 -25.08 10.69
N PHE A 618 -7.51 -24.93 9.36
CA PHE A 618 -6.61 -25.44 8.34
C PHE A 618 -5.22 -24.81 8.45
N ALA A 619 -4.19 -25.67 8.52
CA ALA A 619 -2.81 -25.25 8.66
C ALA A 619 -2.07 -25.32 7.31
N ILE A 620 -1.28 -24.32 7.01
CA ILE A 620 -0.42 -24.24 5.83
C ILE A 620 1.00 -24.08 6.35
N SER A 621 1.85 -25.08 6.11
CA SER A 621 3.23 -25.10 6.54
C SER A 621 4.10 -25.76 5.45
N PRO A 622 5.07 -25.06 4.85
CA PRO A 622 5.29 -23.62 5.03
C PRO A 622 4.25 -22.78 4.28
N ALA A 623 3.91 -21.60 4.82
CA ALA A 623 3.01 -20.66 4.16
C ALA A 623 3.72 -19.83 3.07
N GLY A 624 5.02 -20.02 2.94
CA GLY A 624 5.90 -19.27 2.06
C GLY A 624 6.24 -17.87 2.57
N GLY A 625 7.52 -17.51 2.41
CA GLY A 625 8.12 -16.34 3.03
C GLY A 625 8.65 -16.66 4.42
N ASN A 626 9.63 -15.89 4.81
CA ASN A 626 10.35 -16.11 6.06
C ASN A 626 9.87 -15.13 7.12
N LYS A 627 9.79 -15.59 8.35
CA LYS A 627 9.64 -14.73 9.52
C LYS A 627 11.05 -14.39 10.02
N LEU A 628 11.39 -13.12 9.92
CA LEU A 628 12.64 -12.61 10.47
C LEU A 628 12.45 -12.37 11.97
N TRP A 629 13.26 -13.06 12.77
CA TRP A 629 13.40 -12.79 14.18
C TRP A 629 14.63 -11.92 14.40
N TYR A 630 14.44 -10.82 15.09
CA TYR A 630 15.48 -9.84 15.37
C TYR A 630 15.55 -9.62 16.87
N HIS A 631 16.68 -9.96 17.44
CA HIS A 631 17.02 -9.70 18.84
C HIS A 631 18.26 -8.79 18.89
N PRO A 632 18.08 -7.49 19.22
CA PRO A 632 19.20 -6.57 19.29
C PRO A 632 20.23 -7.08 20.30
N ALA A 633 21.49 -7.08 19.89
CA ALA A 633 22.63 -7.41 20.72
C ALA A 633 23.82 -6.51 20.33
N PRO A 634 24.80 -6.29 21.19
CA PRO A 634 26.05 -5.64 20.80
C PRO A 634 26.69 -6.37 19.61
N VAL A 635 27.40 -5.62 18.77
CA VAL A 635 28.10 -6.22 17.62
C VAL A 635 29.12 -7.22 18.12
N ASP A 636 29.05 -8.42 17.58
CA ASP A 636 30.07 -9.45 17.80
C ASP A 636 31.11 -9.37 16.68
N TRP A 637 32.33 -9.02 17.06
CA TRP A 637 33.52 -8.92 16.22
C TRP A 637 34.43 -10.13 16.31
N SER A 638 33.98 -11.26 16.83
CA SER A 638 34.78 -12.50 16.92
C SER A 638 35.27 -12.97 15.55
N ASP A 639 34.50 -12.76 14.49
CA ASP A 639 34.94 -12.83 13.10
C ASP A 639 34.84 -11.43 12.44
N PRO A 640 35.95 -10.71 12.29
CA PRO A 640 35.93 -9.38 11.66
C PRO A 640 35.52 -9.37 10.20
N ASP A 641 35.63 -10.49 9.48
CA ASP A 641 35.21 -10.60 8.08
C ASP A 641 33.69 -10.67 7.93
N THR A 642 33.02 -11.30 8.90
CA THR A 642 31.58 -11.49 8.93
C THR A 642 30.99 -11.13 10.31
N PRO A 643 31.14 -9.86 10.76
CA PRO A 643 30.64 -9.46 12.07
C PRO A 643 29.12 -9.58 12.13
N THR A 644 28.59 -9.95 13.29
CA THR A 644 27.16 -10.06 13.54
C THR A 644 26.67 -8.95 14.45
N ALA A 645 25.65 -8.23 14.05
CA ALA A 645 25.10 -7.09 14.78
C ALA A 645 23.97 -7.47 15.74
N SER A 646 23.51 -8.72 15.72
CA SER A 646 22.31 -9.14 16.44
C SER A 646 22.07 -10.62 16.22
N TRP A 647 21.30 -11.22 17.09
CA TRP A 647 20.71 -12.54 16.82
C TRP A 647 19.60 -12.35 15.78
N ILE A 648 19.92 -12.63 14.53
CA ILE A 648 18.97 -12.58 13.42
C ILE A 648 18.84 -13.97 12.87
N TYR A 649 17.66 -14.56 12.95
CA TYR A 649 17.40 -15.82 12.30
C TYR A 649 16.09 -15.77 11.54
N MET A 650 15.98 -16.57 10.51
CA MET A 650 14.80 -16.74 9.70
C MET A 650 14.24 -18.13 9.87
N GLU A 651 12.94 -18.21 10.03
CA GLU A 651 12.20 -19.47 10.02
C GLU A 651 11.12 -19.43 8.93
N ASP A 652 10.79 -20.59 8.41
CA ASP A 652 9.65 -20.70 7.50
C ASP A 652 8.38 -20.24 8.22
N ARG A 653 7.60 -19.47 7.52
CA ARG A 653 6.36 -18.93 8.08
C ARG A 653 5.27 -19.97 7.98
N ASP A 654 4.68 -20.32 9.12
CA ASP A 654 3.46 -21.09 9.20
C ASP A 654 2.22 -20.19 9.27
N TYR A 655 1.13 -20.68 8.75
CA TYR A 655 -0.14 -19.98 8.78
C TYR A 655 -1.25 -20.96 9.17
N LYS A 656 -2.12 -20.54 10.07
CA LYS A 656 -3.34 -21.27 10.41
C LYS A 656 -4.54 -20.40 10.08
N VAL A 657 -5.40 -20.89 9.23
CA VAL A 657 -6.67 -20.22 8.89
C VAL A 657 -7.54 -20.16 10.14
N ARG A 658 -8.09 -19.00 10.45
CA ARG A 658 -9.00 -18.83 11.59
C ARG A 658 -10.17 -17.96 11.18
N TYR A 659 -11.35 -18.43 11.41
CA TYR A 659 -12.57 -17.64 11.31
C TYR A 659 -12.70 -16.80 12.59
N THR A 660 -12.83 -15.49 12.43
CA THR A 660 -13.04 -14.59 13.57
C THR A 660 -14.54 -14.58 13.92
N ASP A 661 -14.87 -14.70 15.20
CA ASP A 661 -16.25 -14.72 15.68
C ASP A 661 -17.09 -15.90 15.11
N LEU A 662 -16.45 -17.07 14.91
CA LEU A 662 -17.11 -18.26 14.32
C LEU A 662 -18.42 -18.65 15.03
N ILE A 663 -18.46 -18.60 16.36
CA ILE A 663 -19.66 -18.95 17.14
C ILE A 663 -20.82 -18.04 16.76
N THR A 664 -20.58 -16.74 16.71
CA THR A 664 -21.60 -15.74 16.33
C THR A 664 -22.07 -15.91 14.87
N ALA A 665 -21.17 -16.28 13.97
CA ALA A 665 -21.53 -16.56 12.59
C ALA A 665 -22.42 -17.80 12.48
N ILE A 666 -22.12 -18.88 13.23
CA ILE A 666 -22.93 -20.11 13.25
C ILE A 666 -24.34 -19.79 13.79
N GLU A 667 -24.45 -19.10 14.92
CA GLU A 667 -25.75 -18.69 15.48
C GLU A 667 -26.55 -17.83 14.50
N SER A 668 -25.90 -16.93 13.77
CA SER A 668 -26.56 -16.10 12.76
C SER A 668 -27.10 -16.94 11.59
N MET A 669 -26.38 -18.00 11.20
CA MET A 669 -26.83 -18.93 10.15
C MET A 669 -28.00 -19.79 10.61
N GLU A 670 -27.98 -20.29 11.86
CA GLU A 670 -29.05 -21.10 12.45
C GLU A 670 -30.35 -20.29 12.57
N ILE A 671 -30.28 -19.03 12.99
CA ILE A 671 -31.44 -18.13 13.04
C ILE A 671 -32.01 -17.91 11.63
N TRP A 672 -31.18 -17.67 10.63
CA TRP A 672 -31.59 -17.49 9.25
C TRP A 672 -32.29 -18.73 8.67
N GLU A 673 -31.71 -19.91 8.88
CA GLU A 673 -32.32 -21.18 8.42
C GLU A 673 -33.62 -21.49 9.15
N GLY A 674 -33.70 -21.14 10.44
CA GLY A 674 -34.92 -21.29 11.23
C GLY A 674 -36.06 -20.39 10.76
N GLU A 675 -35.79 -19.14 10.42
CA GLU A 675 -36.78 -18.17 9.96
C GLU A 675 -37.23 -18.45 8.53
N GLN A 676 -36.37 -18.95 7.65
CA GLN A 676 -36.77 -19.40 6.31
C GLN A 676 -37.71 -20.61 6.36
N ASN A 677 -37.54 -21.50 7.35
CA ASN A 677 -38.42 -22.64 7.55
C ASN A 677 -39.77 -22.27 8.20
N LEU A 678 -39.88 -21.09 8.83
CA LEU A 678 -41.13 -20.56 9.38
C LEU A 678 -41.91 -19.70 8.36
N ALA A 679 -41.27 -19.21 7.30
CA ALA A 679 -41.86 -18.41 6.25
C ALA A 679 -42.29 -19.24 5.02
N GLY A 680 -41.98 -20.53 4.96
CA GLY A 680 -42.50 -21.53 4.00
C GLY A 680 -43.63 -22.29 4.63
#